data_42d7d3594927602c0c60ec9f9248c956
#
_entry.id   42d7d3594927602c0c60ec9f9248c956
#
_cell.length_a   1.000
_cell.length_b   1.000
_cell.length_c   1.000
_cell.angle_alpha   90.00
_cell.angle_beta   90.00
_cell.angle_gamma   90.00
#
_symmetry.space_group_name_H-M   'P 1'
#
loop_
_entity.id
_entity.type
_entity.pdbx_description
1 polymer ?
#
loop_
_entity_poly.entity_id
_entity_poly.type
_entity_poly.pdbx_seq_one_letter_code
_entity_poly.pdbx_strand_id
1 'polypeptide(L)'
;MPFIVCLAALLTPAPGGLRAQPAADAAPALEAPPAEAEPAAPPATVAGFEIEGDLIDPKANLEALLEAWSPLGSPFVVSGDYDAVGTPVGTIPRIEKALGAIGYGVEIELRPAGRSVWLRLTLTPYDRLRNIFVKGNWPLRQDEIIRRLSLRPGQSLPPEGALREAWLHDEIDRIETYLKSQGYLDAKARIELDSTPRRPSPVNLYVRLELGKDYPVGPITIDGPNLVPKDEIEEIFRHYKWYLLWLDESPFTRSQLRLDTAKLVERYRTMGYPAARVLPDFDPEAAARTGRDNVPLRLLIEPFKKVQVVFKGNDCCADAELRDQLTFFERGVFDDYEMAESRGALASFYRQRGNMLVKVSARREKGPEDLERVIFTIEEGPRIRVKQVTFKGHRALSTERLQGVVGVQPFPWYGHLGLGGGGYASLRQLENDALRLRDHYTDSGFGPTKVTVEVAPREGDYRPLESLESEDDQELWRDTDSLFVRFTITEGPVLKVTRVTFVATHAPPLPWTDEVLAGSILTREGQRFVPGRLEADERALERLMRDQGHPYGAAVSEVEARGNDREITWFLAPGSRVKVGPIFIRGNFLTRNETILEWVTTRPGDVLTTTTIERGQRNLALLQYFTNASPVSFPGLEAGLKTVPMVIQVQERHDHYGVLRFGVGGSTDQKAPGATFPLGLYFSGGYDHGNLLGRGYLLRSTGRWGQNLRSLSADFEDPRLAGTLFRLQLAADYLARETERLGDTRVGTASVTILRQLFPGFDSFARYQLRDSSGTEFLVRGSGADENARTARISALVGAAGVGFEYLQFDNRLVPQQGFKLSGFAELATPALSLGLGENTFVKVQVQSLSVVPLSRRWSLRHGLRYAQGVPLDGSTLLPKVERFAAGGDTTLRGYQFDRARTEVREYPVANGLTLVQYFPLGGNLRILSNLDLQVQLAGPLYAGVFLDTGIVEDSLAAVRAGRFRHGAGITPLVFKLPVGDLSIAWAWPLDPGPGDSRLGRLHFNVGLMF
;
A
#
# COMPACT_ATOMS: atom_id res chain seq x y z
N MET A 1 -2.77 2.50 -4.81
CA MET A 1 -2.65 3.21 -6.08
C MET A 1 -3.13 4.63 -5.84
N PRO A 2 -2.33 5.64 -6.03
CA PRO A 2 -1.56 6.01 -7.19
C PRO A 2 -0.13 6.46 -6.82
N PHE A 3 0.85 6.07 -7.61
CA PHE A 3 2.18 6.69 -7.60
C PHE A 3 2.82 6.39 -8.96
N ILE A 4 2.57 7.18 -9.93
CA ILE A 4 3.40 7.43 -11.11
C ILE A 4 2.82 8.69 -11.78
N VAL A 5 3.34 9.84 -11.46
CA VAL A 5 3.42 11.02 -12.33
C VAL A 5 4.38 12.00 -11.67
N CYS A 6 5.60 12.02 -12.12
CA CYS A 6 6.52 13.16 -12.07
C CYS A 6 7.81 12.76 -12.77
N LEU A 7 7.77 12.71 -14.09
CA LEU A 7 8.95 12.92 -14.94
C LEU A 7 8.50 13.12 -16.39
N ALA A 8 7.86 14.24 -16.68
CA ALA A 8 7.67 14.72 -18.04
C ALA A 8 7.32 16.20 -18.02
N ALA A 9 8.31 17.02 -17.78
CA ALA A 9 8.22 18.45 -18.06
C ALA A 9 9.61 18.98 -18.36
N LEU A 10 10.03 18.81 -19.59
CA LEU A 10 11.08 19.62 -20.24
C LEU A 10 11.17 19.14 -21.70
N LEU A 11 10.29 19.65 -22.55
CA LEU A 11 10.46 19.81 -23.98
C LEU A 11 9.15 20.34 -24.59
N THR A 12 8.99 21.64 -24.58
CA THR A 12 8.09 22.32 -25.50
C THR A 12 8.90 23.33 -26.33
N PRO A 13 8.84 23.26 -27.63
CA PRO A 13 9.43 24.32 -28.48
C PRO A 13 8.46 25.49 -28.57
N ALA A 14 8.97 26.68 -28.37
CA ALA A 14 8.26 27.92 -28.65
C ALA A 14 8.07 28.14 -30.16
N PRO A 15 6.93 28.66 -30.60
CA PRO A 15 6.76 29.17 -31.98
C PRO A 15 6.97 30.68 -32.01
N GLY A 16 7.63 31.16 -33.02
CA GLY A 16 7.67 32.59 -33.31
C GLY A 16 8.69 32.98 -34.34
N GLY A 17 8.33 32.81 -35.59
CA GLY A 17 9.11 33.36 -36.70
C GLY A 17 8.93 34.84 -36.80
N LEU A 18 10.00 35.52 -37.09
CA LEU A 18 10.01 36.83 -37.79
C LEU A 18 11.06 36.80 -38.88
N ARG A 19 10.56 36.86 -40.12
CA ARG A 19 11.36 37.12 -41.31
C ARG A 19 11.96 38.53 -41.25
N ALA A 20 13.24 38.63 -41.50
CA ALA A 20 13.85 39.87 -42.04
C ALA A 20 14.60 39.53 -43.31
N GLN A 21 14.31 40.32 -44.33
CA GLN A 21 14.92 40.30 -45.66
C GLN A 21 16.37 40.78 -45.66
N PRO A 22 17.15 40.40 -46.65
CA PRO A 22 18.57 40.75 -46.72
C PRO A 22 18.79 42.15 -47.30
N ALA A 23 19.69 42.91 -46.73
CA ALA A 23 20.30 44.06 -47.33
C ALA A 23 21.66 43.65 -47.89
N ALA A 24 21.85 44.00 -49.14
CA ALA A 24 23.05 43.73 -49.90
C ALA A 24 24.16 44.78 -49.66
N ASP A 25 25.38 44.33 -49.94
CA ASP A 25 26.57 45.11 -50.35
C ASP A 25 27.27 45.99 -49.29
N ALA A 26 28.39 45.46 -48.82
CA ALA A 26 29.67 46.13 -48.81
C ALA A 26 30.81 45.15 -48.50
N ALA A 27 31.70 44.95 -49.41
CA ALA A 27 32.94 44.21 -49.28
C ALA A 27 33.88 44.93 -48.29
N PRO A 28 34.42 44.26 -47.22
CA PRO A 28 35.53 44.84 -46.47
C PRO A 28 36.86 44.32 -47.01
N ALA A 29 37.83 45.27 -46.95
CA ALA A 29 39.20 45.06 -47.31
C ALA A 29 39.88 43.89 -46.63
N LEU A 30 40.86 43.34 -47.34
CA LEU A 30 41.81 42.36 -46.83
C LEU A 30 42.59 42.91 -45.63
N GLU A 31 42.22 42.46 -44.41
CA GLU A 31 43.10 42.63 -43.25
C GLU A 31 44.14 41.53 -43.30
N ALA A 32 45.40 41.88 -42.94
CA ALA A 32 46.55 41.05 -42.83
C ALA A 32 46.33 39.90 -41.82
N PRO A 33 46.91 38.73 -41.96
CA PRO A 33 46.81 37.63 -41.02
C PRO A 33 47.28 38.09 -39.62
N PRO A 34 46.53 37.76 -38.55
CA PRO A 34 46.97 38.04 -37.19
C PRO A 34 48.29 37.34 -36.94
N ALA A 35 49.20 38.01 -36.29
CA ALA A 35 50.45 37.46 -35.79
C ALA A 35 50.16 36.17 -34.99
N GLU A 36 50.98 35.15 -35.21
CA GLU A 36 50.96 33.88 -34.47
C GLU A 36 50.88 34.24 -32.97
N ALA A 37 49.77 33.89 -32.34
CA ALA A 37 49.66 33.96 -30.86
C ALA A 37 50.72 33.04 -30.27
N GLU A 38 51.60 33.54 -29.44
CA GLU A 38 52.47 32.75 -28.61
C GLU A 38 51.68 31.58 -28.01
N PRO A 39 52.18 30.32 -28.00
CA PRO A 39 51.48 29.21 -27.40
C PRO A 39 51.20 29.55 -25.95
N ALA A 40 49.90 29.60 -25.62
CA ALA A 40 49.43 29.84 -24.28
C ALA A 40 50.13 28.87 -23.33
N ALA A 41 50.71 29.39 -22.25
CA ALA A 41 51.40 28.57 -21.26
C ALA A 41 50.46 27.43 -20.84
N PRO A 42 50.96 26.19 -20.76
CA PRO A 42 50.11 25.04 -20.39
C PRO A 42 49.41 25.35 -19.06
N PRO A 43 48.08 25.05 -18.96
CA PRO A 43 47.31 25.37 -17.79
C PRO A 43 47.89 24.70 -16.54
N ALA A 44 47.80 25.38 -15.38
CA ALA A 44 48.19 24.82 -14.12
C ALA A 44 47.42 23.46 -13.89
N THR A 45 48.05 22.51 -13.18
CA THR A 45 47.41 21.21 -12.89
C THR A 45 47.10 21.09 -11.41
N VAL A 46 46.09 20.25 -11.05
CA VAL A 46 45.78 19.94 -9.64
C VAL A 46 46.85 19.01 -9.07
N ALA A 47 47.58 19.47 -8.04
CA ALA A 47 48.66 18.72 -7.42
C ALA A 47 48.15 17.77 -6.31
N GLY A 48 47.13 18.21 -5.57
CA GLY A 48 46.58 17.42 -4.47
C GLY A 48 45.57 18.22 -3.64
N PHE A 49 45.05 17.51 -2.64
CA PHE A 49 44.04 18.04 -1.71
C PHE A 49 44.60 17.95 -0.27
N GLU A 50 44.55 19.03 0.47
CA GLU A 50 44.82 19.08 1.91
C GLU A 50 43.48 19.30 2.62
N ILE A 51 42.95 18.25 3.29
CA ILE A 51 41.62 18.29 3.89
C ILE A 51 41.76 18.50 5.40
N GLU A 52 41.13 19.55 5.89
CA GLU A 52 41.04 19.94 7.29
C GLU A 52 39.61 20.29 7.70
N GLY A 53 39.32 20.49 8.98
CA GLY A 53 38.01 20.87 9.50
C GLY A 53 37.31 19.75 10.23
N ASP A 54 35.97 19.90 10.39
CA ASP A 54 35.12 18.94 11.12
C ASP A 54 34.71 17.80 10.19
N LEU A 55 35.39 16.66 10.29
CA LEU A 55 35.13 15.52 9.41
C LEU A 55 34.17 14.50 10.07
N ILE A 56 33.05 14.20 9.41
CA ILE A 56 32.14 13.14 9.83
C ILE A 56 32.35 11.84 9.05
N ASP A 57 33.08 11.90 7.95
CA ASP A 57 33.41 10.75 7.10
C ASP A 57 34.93 10.49 7.14
N PRO A 58 35.38 9.26 6.87
CA PRO A 58 36.79 8.94 6.76
C PRO A 58 37.47 9.81 5.69
N LYS A 59 38.62 10.38 6.01
CA LYS A 59 39.42 11.25 5.11
C LYS A 59 39.68 10.57 3.76
N ALA A 60 39.98 9.28 3.75
CA ALA A 60 40.19 8.50 2.53
C ALA A 60 38.97 8.47 1.60
N ASN A 61 37.75 8.50 2.15
CA ASN A 61 36.53 8.55 1.34
C ASN A 61 36.35 9.94 0.70
N LEU A 62 36.71 11.00 1.40
CA LEU A 62 36.66 12.37 0.90
C LEU A 62 37.70 12.59 -0.18
N GLU A 63 38.93 12.10 0.01
CA GLU A 63 40.01 12.13 -0.99
C GLU A 63 39.59 11.38 -2.26
N ALA A 64 39.02 10.18 -2.15
CA ALA A 64 38.51 9.41 -3.29
C ALA A 64 37.36 10.11 -4.01
N LEU A 65 36.49 10.83 -3.29
CA LEU A 65 35.42 11.64 -3.89
C LEU A 65 36.05 12.78 -4.73
N LEU A 66 37.00 13.54 -4.14
CA LEU A 66 37.60 14.68 -4.78
C LEU A 66 38.41 14.27 -6.03
N GLU A 67 39.15 13.15 -5.93
CA GLU A 67 39.90 12.58 -7.05
C GLU A 67 38.97 12.13 -8.20
N ALA A 68 37.78 11.61 -7.89
CA ALA A 68 36.79 11.26 -8.92
C ALA A 68 36.26 12.49 -9.68
N TRP A 69 36.07 13.62 -8.98
CA TRP A 69 35.56 14.86 -9.58
C TRP A 69 36.63 15.76 -10.20
N SER A 70 37.82 15.75 -9.65
CA SER A 70 39.00 16.51 -10.09
C SER A 70 40.25 15.64 -9.95
N PRO A 71 40.54 14.78 -10.95
CA PRO A 71 41.68 13.87 -10.90
C PRO A 71 43.01 14.61 -10.72
N LEU A 72 43.92 14.02 -9.94
CA LEU A 72 45.27 14.53 -9.78
C LEU A 72 45.97 14.63 -11.14
N GLY A 73 46.69 15.74 -11.37
CA GLY A 73 47.31 16.02 -12.67
C GLY A 73 46.40 16.58 -13.75
N SER A 74 45.05 16.68 -13.49
CA SER A 74 44.12 17.31 -14.43
C SER A 74 44.35 18.83 -14.48
N PRO A 75 43.99 19.49 -15.60
CA PRO A 75 44.09 20.92 -15.71
C PRO A 75 43.23 21.63 -14.65
N PHE A 76 43.83 22.61 -13.98
CA PHE A 76 43.08 23.49 -13.09
C PHE A 76 42.33 24.55 -13.91
N VAL A 77 41.03 24.47 -13.94
CA VAL A 77 40.18 25.33 -14.74
C VAL A 77 39.51 26.37 -13.88
N VAL A 78 39.78 27.65 -14.17
CA VAL A 78 39.12 28.81 -13.55
C VAL A 78 37.95 29.22 -14.45
N SER A 79 36.75 28.66 -14.19
CA SER A 79 35.57 29.04 -14.87
C SER A 79 34.38 28.94 -13.91
N GLY A 80 33.41 29.85 -13.99
CA GLY A 80 32.11 29.77 -13.33
C GLY A 80 31.00 29.18 -14.21
N ASP A 81 31.33 28.78 -15.48
CA ASP A 81 30.37 28.32 -16.44
C ASP A 81 29.88 26.90 -16.14
N TYR A 82 28.73 26.55 -16.69
CA TYR A 82 28.12 25.23 -16.63
C TYR A 82 28.04 24.64 -18.05
N ASP A 83 28.21 23.32 -18.12
CA ASP A 83 27.99 22.59 -19.39
C ASP A 83 26.49 22.45 -19.71
N ALA A 84 26.19 21.85 -20.85
CA ALA A 84 24.81 21.66 -21.32
C ALA A 84 23.94 20.80 -20.39
N VAL A 85 24.54 20.07 -19.47
CA VAL A 85 23.89 19.19 -18.48
C VAL A 85 23.85 19.85 -17.08
N GLY A 86 24.34 21.07 -16.95
CA GLY A 86 24.34 21.81 -15.68
C GLY A 86 25.47 21.36 -14.72
N THR A 87 26.56 20.77 -15.27
CA THR A 87 27.77 20.46 -14.48
C THR A 87 28.74 21.65 -14.54
N PRO A 88 29.31 22.10 -13.39
CA PRO A 88 30.30 23.15 -13.41
C PRO A 88 31.53 22.77 -14.24
N VAL A 89 32.01 23.66 -15.08
CA VAL A 89 33.21 23.47 -15.89
C VAL A 89 34.45 23.70 -15.04
N GLY A 90 34.44 24.67 -14.13
CA GLY A 90 35.57 25.02 -13.26
C GLY A 90 35.87 24.00 -12.16
N THR A 91 37.15 23.93 -11.76
CA THR A 91 37.62 23.01 -10.71
C THR A 91 37.00 23.30 -9.35
N ILE A 92 36.97 24.58 -8.94
CA ILE A 92 36.42 24.99 -7.63
C ILE A 92 34.90 24.68 -7.56
N PRO A 93 34.06 25.13 -8.49
CA PRO A 93 32.62 24.81 -8.46
C PRO A 93 32.30 23.31 -8.53
N ARG A 94 33.16 22.49 -9.17
CA ARG A 94 33.04 21.02 -9.15
C ARG A 94 33.23 20.43 -7.77
N ILE A 95 34.28 20.89 -7.07
CA ILE A 95 34.61 20.48 -5.70
C ILE A 95 33.49 20.91 -4.74
N GLU A 96 32.99 22.15 -4.84
CA GLU A 96 31.90 22.66 -4.03
C GLU A 96 30.60 21.82 -4.26
N LYS A 97 30.28 21.53 -5.53
CA LYS A 97 29.13 20.69 -5.88
C LYS A 97 29.29 19.28 -5.33
N ALA A 98 30.47 18.67 -5.44
CA ALA A 98 30.74 17.32 -4.94
C ALA A 98 30.60 17.23 -3.42
N LEU A 99 31.19 18.15 -2.69
CA LEU A 99 31.15 18.21 -1.23
C LEU A 99 29.77 18.60 -0.72
N GLY A 100 29.13 19.59 -1.37
CA GLY A 100 27.76 19.99 -1.05
C GLY A 100 26.75 18.85 -1.21
N ALA A 101 26.91 18.02 -2.23
CA ALA A 101 26.04 16.88 -2.48
C ALA A 101 26.10 15.81 -1.38
N ILE A 102 27.24 15.69 -0.69
CA ILE A 102 27.42 14.80 0.47
C ILE A 102 27.19 15.52 1.81
N GLY A 103 26.88 16.81 1.80
CA GLY A 103 26.48 17.59 2.97
C GLY A 103 27.61 18.31 3.70
N TYR A 104 28.62 18.81 2.99
CA TYR A 104 29.63 19.68 3.52
C TYR A 104 29.60 21.06 2.84
N GLY A 105 29.80 22.12 3.62
CA GLY A 105 30.33 23.40 3.17
C GLY A 105 31.85 23.31 3.09
N VAL A 106 32.47 24.07 2.19
CA VAL A 106 33.91 24.10 2.00
C VAL A 106 34.40 25.53 1.80
N GLU A 107 35.47 25.84 2.45
CA GLU A 107 36.34 27.00 2.16
C GLU A 107 37.58 26.52 1.47
N ILE A 108 37.94 27.10 0.33
CA ILE A 108 39.01 26.65 -0.54
C ILE A 108 40.12 27.69 -0.59
N GLU A 109 41.30 27.32 -0.12
CA GLU A 109 42.54 28.11 -0.21
C GLU A 109 43.43 27.51 -1.30
N LEU A 110 43.88 28.32 -2.24
CA LEU A 110 44.77 27.90 -3.32
C LEU A 110 46.23 28.10 -2.91
N ARG A 111 47.05 27.03 -2.97
CA ARG A 111 48.49 27.08 -2.74
C ARG A 111 49.26 26.72 -4.00
N PRO A 112 49.81 27.72 -4.70
CA PRO A 112 50.57 27.47 -5.92
C PRO A 112 51.90 26.74 -5.59
N ALA A 113 52.23 25.70 -6.38
CA ALA A 113 53.40 24.90 -6.28
C ALA A 113 54.03 24.75 -7.68
N GLY A 114 54.71 25.78 -8.16
CA GLY A 114 55.26 25.82 -9.51
C GLY A 114 54.17 25.87 -10.59
N ARG A 115 54.08 24.82 -11.41
CA ARG A 115 53.02 24.69 -12.46
C ARG A 115 51.80 23.93 -11.98
N SER A 116 51.70 23.65 -10.67
CA SER A 116 50.57 22.94 -10.10
C SER A 116 50.00 23.70 -8.93
N VAL A 117 48.75 23.36 -8.54
CA VAL A 117 48.02 24.00 -7.44
C VAL A 117 47.59 22.95 -6.44
N TRP A 118 47.98 23.15 -5.18
CA TRP A 118 47.42 22.44 -4.03
C TRP A 118 46.13 23.13 -3.58
N LEU A 119 45.13 22.37 -3.28
CA LEU A 119 43.84 22.84 -2.78
C LEU A 119 43.73 22.49 -1.30
N ARG A 120 43.80 23.49 -0.44
CA ARG A 120 43.50 23.34 0.99
C ARG A 120 42.02 23.55 1.20
N LEU A 121 41.36 22.53 1.72
CA LEU A 121 39.91 22.46 1.87
C LEU A 121 39.55 22.42 3.34
N THR A 122 38.91 23.48 3.85
CA THR A 122 38.40 23.49 5.23
C THR A 122 36.94 23.11 5.17
N LEU A 123 36.62 21.90 5.67
CA LEU A 123 35.28 21.32 5.56
C LEU A 123 34.46 21.58 6.82
N THR A 124 33.21 22.03 6.61
CA THR A 124 32.24 22.21 7.68
C THR A 124 30.97 21.42 7.31
N PRO A 125 30.62 20.36 8.08
CA PRO A 125 29.43 19.58 7.78
C PRO A 125 28.18 20.41 8.04
N TYR A 126 27.16 20.26 7.17
CA TYR A 126 25.88 20.93 7.35
C TYR A 126 25.13 20.34 8.56
N ASP A 127 24.54 21.22 9.35
CA ASP A 127 23.58 20.81 10.37
C ASP A 127 22.40 20.09 9.74
N ARG A 128 21.84 19.10 10.46
CA ARG A 128 20.74 18.27 9.95
C ARG A 128 19.58 18.29 10.91
N LEU A 129 18.40 18.44 10.32
CA LEU A 129 17.15 18.40 11.07
C LEU A 129 16.91 16.98 11.59
N ARG A 130 16.87 16.84 12.92
CA ARG A 130 16.59 15.57 13.58
C ARG A 130 15.12 15.38 13.80
N ASN A 131 14.48 16.30 14.53
CA ASN A 131 13.08 16.24 14.89
C ASN A 131 12.39 17.57 14.73
N ILE A 132 11.06 17.50 14.56
CA ILE A 132 10.18 18.66 14.55
C ILE A 132 9.17 18.50 15.69
N PHE A 133 9.17 19.44 16.61
CA PHE A 133 8.23 19.48 17.73
C PHE A 133 7.30 20.67 17.56
N VAL A 134 6.01 20.42 17.63
CA VAL A 134 5.00 21.48 17.55
C VAL A 134 4.32 21.59 18.92
N LYS A 135 4.24 22.80 19.46
CA LYS A 135 3.58 23.09 20.73
C LYS A 135 2.59 24.24 20.54
N GLY A 136 1.48 24.21 21.29
CA GLY A 136 0.45 25.23 21.21
C GLY A 136 -0.50 25.08 20.02
N ASN A 137 -0.47 23.91 19.35
CA ASN A 137 -1.28 23.65 18.16
C ASN A 137 -2.73 23.20 18.45
N TRP A 138 -3.09 22.88 19.69
CA TRP A 138 -4.44 22.39 19.99
C TRP A 138 -5.51 23.45 19.66
N PRO A 139 -6.58 23.11 18.90
CA PRO A 139 -7.03 21.75 18.49
C PRO A 139 -6.50 21.24 17.13
N LEU A 140 -5.61 21.97 16.45
CA LEU A 140 -5.06 21.57 15.18
C LEU A 140 -4.12 20.37 15.33
N ARG A 141 -4.06 19.54 14.29
CA ARG A 141 -3.19 18.35 14.30
C ARG A 141 -1.75 18.74 14.02
N GLN A 142 -0.82 18.18 14.79
CA GLN A 142 0.60 18.42 14.62
C GLN A 142 1.11 18.06 13.22
N ASP A 143 0.63 16.95 12.64
CA ASP A 143 1.03 16.50 11.32
C ASP A 143 0.61 17.44 10.18
N GLU A 144 -0.46 18.21 10.36
CA GLU A 144 -0.88 19.23 9.40
C GLU A 144 0.09 20.41 9.34
N ILE A 145 0.61 20.82 10.49
CA ILE A 145 1.59 21.91 10.58
C ILE A 145 2.93 21.45 10.03
N ILE A 146 3.38 20.23 10.42
CA ILE A 146 4.63 19.67 9.91
C ILE A 146 4.61 19.56 8.38
N ARG A 147 3.46 19.24 7.78
CA ARG A 147 3.33 19.17 6.31
C ARG A 147 3.52 20.51 5.60
N ARG A 148 3.40 21.63 6.29
CA ARG A 148 3.60 22.98 5.72
C ARG A 148 5.06 23.38 5.67
N LEU A 149 5.89 22.81 6.52
CA LEU A 149 7.33 23.06 6.50
C LEU A 149 7.98 22.55 5.22
N SER A 150 9.01 23.22 4.74
CA SER A 150 9.78 22.80 3.55
C SER A 150 10.70 21.63 3.81
N LEU A 151 11.32 21.58 4.98
CA LEU A 151 12.27 20.55 5.37
C LEU A 151 11.62 19.40 6.14
N ARG A 152 12.22 18.24 6.00
CA ARG A 152 11.86 17.02 6.72
C ARG A 152 13.02 16.53 7.58
N PRO A 153 12.76 15.76 8.67
CA PRO A 153 13.83 15.11 9.41
C PRO A 153 14.80 14.33 8.50
N GLY A 154 16.08 14.42 8.77
CA GLY A 154 17.16 13.86 7.96
C GLY A 154 17.77 14.80 6.92
N GLN A 155 17.07 15.87 6.53
CA GLN A 155 17.57 16.84 5.56
C GLN A 155 18.52 17.86 6.19
N SER A 156 19.40 18.42 5.36
CA SER A 156 20.33 19.46 5.77
C SER A 156 19.61 20.79 5.94
N LEU A 157 20.00 21.53 6.97
CA LEU A 157 19.57 22.93 7.16
C LEU A 157 20.39 23.87 6.25
N PRO A 158 19.80 25.02 5.85
CA PRO A 158 20.59 26.06 5.21
C PRO A 158 21.82 26.45 6.07
N PRO A 159 22.92 26.89 5.44
CA PRO A 159 24.09 27.37 6.16
C PRO A 159 23.74 28.47 7.18
N GLU A 160 24.50 28.55 8.26
CA GLU A 160 24.33 29.63 9.25
C GLU A 160 24.51 31.00 8.60
N GLY A 161 23.77 31.99 9.10
CA GLY A 161 23.77 33.36 8.60
C GLY A 161 22.49 33.73 7.84
N ALA A 162 22.59 34.71 6.93
CA ALA A 162 21.44 35.30 6.26
C ALA A 162 20.51 34.30 5.53
N LEU A 163 21.08 33.23 4.97
CA LEU A 163 20.27 32.20 4.28
C LEU A 163 19.40 31.43 5.27
N ARG A 164 19.93 31.07 6.46
CA ARG A 164 19.16 30.39 7.50
C ARG A 164 18.08 31.30 8.08
N GLU A 165 18.39 32.56 8.29
CA GLU A 165 17.44 33.54 8.79
C GLU A 165 16.29 33.78 7.80
N ALA A 166 16.60 33.93 6.53
CA ALA A 166 15.60 34.05 5.47
C ALA A 166 14.70 32.80 5.39
N TRP A 167 15.30 31.62 5.46
CA TRP A 167 14.54 30.38 5.47
C TRP A 167 13.61 30.28 6.69
N LEU A 168 14.08 30.62 7.89
CA LEU A 168 13.26 30.63 9.10
C LEU A 168 12.06 31.58 8.96
N HIS A 169 12.29 32.74 8.36
CA HIS A 169 11.23 33.71 8.12
C HIS A 169 10.16 33.17 7.17
N ASP A 170 10.58 32.56 6.06
CA ASP A 170 9.68 31.92 5.10
C ASP A 170 8.87 30.78 5.74
N GLU A 171 9.47 29.98 6.63
CA GLU A 171 8.77 28.91 7.34
C GLU A 171 7.72 29.44 8.32
N ILE A 172 8.04 30.51 9.03
CA ILE A 172 7.11 31.22 9.93
C ILE A 172 5.92 31.72 9.13
N ASP A 173 6.16 32.43 8.02
CA ASP A 173 5.13 33.01 7.18
C ASP A 173 4.18 31.92 6.59
N ARG A 174 4.72 30.79 6.19
CA ARG A 174 3.91 29.65 5.70
C ARG A 174 3.00 29.10 6.79
N ILE A 175 3.52 28.94 8.00
CA ILE A 175 2.72 28.44 9.14
C ILE A 175 1.66 29.46 9.51
N GLU A 176 1.99 30.74 9.66
CA GLU A 176 1.02 31.79 10.01
C GLU A 176 -0.07 31.94 8.94
N THR A 177 0.29 31.90 7.65
CA THR A 177 -0.67 31.89 6.55
C THR A 177 -1.64 30.72 6.64
N TYR A 178 -1.12 29.53 6.98
CA TYR A 178 -1.96 28.37 7.21
C TYR A 178 -2.90 28.58 8.41
N LEU A 179 -2.40 29.05 9.56
CA LEU A 179 -3.19 29.27 10.76
C LEU A 179 -4.30 30.32 10.52
N LYS A 180 -3.98 31.41 9.82
CA LYS A 180 -4.96 32.41 9.40
C LYS A 180 -6.05 31.80 8.50
N SER A 181 -5.68 30.87 7.61
CA SER A 181 -6.65 30.16 6.78
C SER A 181 -7.57 29.23 7.56
N GLN A 182 -7.18 28.84 8.78
CA GLN A 182 -7.94 28.04 9.73
C GLN A 182 -8.75 28.88 10.74
N GLY A 183 -8.80 30.21 10.54
CA GLY A 183 -9.59 31.13 11.37
C GLY A 183 -8.90 31.65 12.61
N TYR A 184 -7.59 31.46 12.74
CA TYR A 184 -6.76 32.02 13.83
C TYR A 184 -6.01 33.25 13.30
N LEU A 185 -6.71 34.39 13.23
CA LEU A 185 -6.20 35.59 12.53
C LEU A 185 -5.04 36.27 13.27
N ASP A 186 -5.03 36.19 14.60
CA ASP A 186 -3.98 36.74 15.46
C ASP A 186 -2.85 35.74 15.72
N ALA A 187 -2.87 34.58 15.07
CA ALA A 187 -1.91 33.52 15.31
C ALA A 187 -0.49 33.99 15.00
N LYS A 188 0.41 33.64 15.90
CA LYS A 188 1.85 33.87 15.78
C LYS A 188 2.59 32.55 15.87
N ALA A 189 3.58 32.39 15.02
CA ALA A 189 4.48 31.25 15.04
C ALA A 189 5.90 31.73 15.40
N ARG A 190 6.59 30.94 16.20
CA ARG A 190 8.02 31.10 16.47
C ARG A 190 8.71 29.79 16.24
N ILE A 191 9.85 29.84 15.57
CA ILE A 191 10.67 28.67 15.31
C ILE A 191 11.98 28.84 16.04
N GLU A 192 12.29 27.89 16.90
CA GLU A 192 13.55 27.80 17.64
C GLU A 192 14.30 26.57 17.18
N LEU A 193 15.60 26.73 16.94
CA LEU A 193 16.52 25.64 16.62
C LEU A 193 17.34 25.32 17.89
N ASP A 194 17.26 24.05 18.32
CA ASP A 194 18.09 23.57 19.42
C ASP A 194 19.21 22.70 18.83
N SER A 195 20.42 23.24 18.85
CA SER A 195 21.62 22.58 18.39
C SER A 195 22.48 22.13 19.57
N THR A 196 22.98 20.90 19.50
CA THR A 196 23.96 20.42 20.45
C THR A 196 25.35 20.97 20.09
N PRO A 197 26.28 21.21 21.06
CA PRO A 197 27.59 21.79 20.75
C PRO A 197 28.53 20.85 19.96
N ARG A 198 28.09 19.68 19.59
CA ARG A 198 28.84 18.74 18.73
C ARG A 198 28.52 19.00 17.26
N ARG A 199 29.48 19.27 16.42
CA ARG A 199 29.32 19.38 14.98
C ARG A 199 29.57 18.01 14.30
N PRO A 200 28.72 17.57 13.32
CA PRO A 200 27.49 18.21 12.92
C PRO A 200 26.43 18.08 14.01
N SER A 201 25.73 19.18 14.27
CA SER A 201 24.69 19.17 15.29
C SER A 201 23.43 18.50 14.74
N PRO A 202 22.91 17.46 15.40
CA PRO A 202 21.53 17.08 15.21
C PRO A 202 20.64 18.20 15.78
N VAL A 203 19.97 18.93 14.89
CA VAL A 203 19.17 20.09 15.26
C VAL A 203 17.73 19.67 15.44
N ASN A 204 17.13 20.00 16.58
CA ASN A 204 15.71 19.89 16.78
C ASN A 204 15.04 21.23 16.45
N LEU A 205 13.94 21.17 15.71
CA LEU A 205 13.16 22.34 15.34
C LEU A 205 11.91 22.38 16.24
N TYR A 206 11.78 23.44 17.01
CA TYR A 206 10.62 23.69 17.87
C TYR A 206 9.74 24.76 17.24
N VAL A 207 8.56 24.37 16.80
CA VAL A 207 7.51 25.29 16.36
C VAL A 207 6.62 25.61 17.55
N ARG A 208 6.66 26.83 18.03
CA ARG A 208 5.78 27.32 19.10
C ARG A 208 4.71 28.16 18.49
N LEU A 209 3.48 27.81 18.76
CA LEU A 209 2.29 28.47 18.23
C LEU A 209 1.54 29.16 19.34
N GLU A 210 1.19 30.41 19.11
CA GLU A 210 0.25 31.18 19.88
C GLU A 210 -0.95 31.41 18.94
N LEU A 211 -2.00 30.57 19.07
CA LEU A 211 -3.14 30.62 18.14
C LEU A 211 -3.95 31.90 18.29
N GLY A 212 -3.89 32.54 19.45
CA GLY A 212 -4.70 33.74 19.72
C GLY A 212 -6.19 33.39 19.85
N LYS A 213 -7.03 34.37 19.50
CA LYS A 213 -8.48 34.16 19.45
C LYS A 213 -8.85 33.39 18.19
N ASP A 214 -9.85 32.55 18.30
CA ASP A 214 -10.55 31.99 17.17
C ASP A 214 -11.70 32.90 16.77
N TYR A 215 -11.89 33.06 15.48
CA TYR A 215 -12.88 33.95 14.90
C TYR A 215 -13.98 33.10 14.23
N PRO A 216 -15.13 32.89 14.89
CA PRO A 216 -16.27 32.23 14.26
C PRO A 216 -16.94 33.15 13.23
N VAL A 217 -17.87 32.59 12.47
CA VAL A 217 -18.71 33.37 11.55
C VAL A 217 -19.64 34.28 12.36
N GLY A 218 -19.57 35.55 12.14
CA GLY A 218 -20.36 36.55 12.81
C GLY A 218 -21.78 36.73 12.24
N PRO A 219 -22.39 37.93 12.43
CA PRO A 219 -23.70 38.19 11.89
C PRO A 219 -23.71 38.05 10.37
N ILE A 220 -24.71 37.32 9.86
CA ILE A 220 -24.90 37.07 8.43
C ILE A 220 -25.89 38.14 7.92
N THR A 221 -25.42 38.95 6.96
CA THR A 221 -26.24 39.88 6.20
C THR A 221 -26.45 39.36 4.79
N ILE A 222 -27.70 39.46 4.33
CA ILE A 222 -28.09 38.93 3.01
C ILE A 222 -28.52 40.12 2.14
N ASP A 223 -27.87 40.24 1.01
CA ASP A 223 -28.21 41.20 -0.02
C ASP A 223 -28.81 40.44 -1.21
N GLY A 224 -29.88 41.02 -1.76
CA GLY A 224 -30.62 40.42 -2.87
C GLY A 224 -31.87 39.65 -2.43
N PRO A 225 -32.60 39.06 -3.39
CA PRO A 225 -33.81 38.28 -3.11
C PRO A 225 -33.49 37.01 -2.34
N ASN A 226 -33.88 36.96 -1.08
CA ASN A 226 -33.69 35.79 -0.24
C ASN A 226 -34.92 34.91 -0.27
N LEU A 227 -34.79 33.68 -0.73
CA LEU A 227 -35.84 32.67 -0.85
C LEU A 227 -35.67 31.53 0.14
N VAL A 228 -34.54 31.42 0.79
CA VAL A 228 -34.22 30.43 1.82
C VAL A 228 -34.40 31.09 3.19
N PRO A 229 -35.10 30.49 4.16
CA PRO A 229 -35.23 31.05 5.49
C PRO A 229 -33.89 31.43 6.11
N LYS A 230 -33.81 32.57 6.80
CA LYS A 230 -32.53 33.03 7.35
C LYS A 230 -31.93 32.10 8.38
N ASP A 231 -32.76 31.44 9.17
CA ASP A 231 -32.37 30.41 10.12
C ASP A 231 -31.70 29.18 9.45
N GLU A 232 -32.23 28.74 8.30
CA GLU A 232 -31.60 27.69 7.50
C GLU A 232 -30.23 28.11 6.94
N ILE A 233 -30.10 29.38 6.50
CA ILE A 233 -28.81 29.91 6.04
C ILE A 233 -27.81 29.98 7.22
N GLU A 234 -28.25 30.45 8.38
CA GLU A 234 -27.40 30.50 9.57
C GLU A 234 -26.95 29.10 10.00
N GLU A 235 -27.82 28.10 9.90
CA GLU A 235 -27.47 26.68 10.19
C GLU A 235 -26.38 26.15 9.21
N ILE A 236 -26.43 26.54 7.95
CA ILE A 236 -25.42 26.13 6.95
C ILE A 236 -24.03 26.68 7.29
N PHE A 237 -23.93 27.93 7.75
CA PHE A 237 -22.66 28.62 7.96
C PHE A 237 -22.16 28.58 9.40
N ARG A 238 -22.94 28.16 10.38
CA ARG A 238 -22.53 28.01 11.76
C ARG A 238 -22.07 26.59 12.05
N HIS A 239 -20.82 26.48 12.52
CA HIS A 239 -20.22 25.22 12.90
C HIS A 239 -19.80 25.26 14.35
N TYR A 240 -19.86 24.08 15.02
CA TYR A 240 -19.57 23.95 16.45
C TYR A 240 -18.37 23.03 16.69
N LYS A 241 -17.62 23.27 17.75
CA LYS A 241 -16.46 22.49 18.17
C LYS A 241 -16.91 21.12 18.72
N TRP A 242 -16.62 20.05 18.02
CA TRP A 242 -16.98 18.69 18.46
C TRP A 242 -16.30 18.28 19.77
N TYR A 243 -15.07 18.77 20.01
CA TYR A 243 -14.28 18.45 21.21
C TYR A 243 -14.74 19.21 22.46
N LEU A 244 -15.63 20.20 22.32
CA LEU A 244 -16.35 20.87 23.41
C LEU A 244 -17.83 20.46 23.44
N LEU A 245 -18.17 19.28 22.93
CA LEU A 245 -19.55 18.75 22.91
C LEU A 245 -20.54 19.73 22.25
N TRP A 246 -20.08 20.42 21.21
CA TRP A 246 -20.86 21.42 20.44
C TRP A 246 -21.36 22.64 21.28
N LEU A 247 -20.70 22.92 22.39
CA LEU A 247 -21.08 24.06 23.26
C LEU A 247 -20.51 25.40 22.79
N ASP A 248 -19.53 25.39 21.85
CA ASP A 248 -18.87 26.57 21.36
C ASP A 248 -18.70 26.55 19.84
N GLU A 249 -18.73 27.72 19.18
CA GLU A 249 -18.62 27.86 17.74
C GLU A 249 -17.19 27.60 17.26
N SER A 250 -17.06 26.94 16.10
CA SER A 250 -15.77 26.70 15.47
C SER A 250 -15.27 27.96 14.77
N PRO A 251 -13.94 28.18 14.71
CA PRO A 251 -13.39 29.26 13.89
C PRO A 251 -13.77 29.06 12.42
N PHE A 252 -13.97 30.14 11.70
CA PHE A 252 -14.21 30.07 10.28
C PHE A 252 -12.98 29.52 9.55
N THR A 253 -13.18 28.80 8.44
CA THR A 253 -12.10 28.47 7.52
C THR A 253 -12.50 28.80 6.09
N ARG A 254 -11.56 29.29 5.29
CA ARG A 254 -11.84 29.59 3.87
C ARG A 254 -12.31 28.36 3.08
N SER A 255 -11.86 27.18 3.47
CA SER A 255 -12.31 25.91 2.87
C SER A 255 -13.75 25.60 3.25
N GLN A 256 -14.11 25.77 4.52
CA GLN A 256 -15.47 25.53 5.02
C GLN A 256 -16.44 26.53 4.39
N LEU A 257 -16.07 27.81 4.35
CA LEU A 257 -16.89 28.84 3.73
C LEU A 257 -17.22 28.53 2.26
N ARG A 258 -16.24 28.01 1.49
CA ARG A 258 -16.51 27.56 0.12
C ARG A 258 -17.49 26.39 0.05
N LEU A 259 -17.36 25.42 0.96
CA LEU A 259 -18.27 24.28 1.05
C LEU A 259 -19.69 24.73 1.41
N ASP A 260 -19.80 25.64 2.39
CA ASP A 260 -21.09 26.15 2.83
C ASP A 260 -21.77 27.01 1.77
N THR A 261 -20.98 27.84 1.07
CA THR A 261 -21.46 28.58 -0.10
C THR A 261 -21.98 27.63 -1.18
N ALA A 262 -21.23 26.55 -1.45
CA ALA A 262 -21.67 25.51 -2.40
C ALA A 262 -22.95 24.82 -1.95
N LYS A 263 -23.11 24.51 -0.66
CA LYS A 263 -24.36 23.94 -0.10
C LYS A 263 -25.54 24.89 -0.27
N LEU A 264 -25.34 26.18 -0.02
CA LEU A 264 -26.42 27.17 -0.20
C LEU A 264 -26.78 27.29 -1.69
N VAL A 265 -25.81 27.32 -2.60
CA VAL A 265 -26.07 27.28 -4.06
C VAL A 265 -26.86 26.02 -4.43
N GLU A 266 -26.46 24.85 -3.91
CA GLU A 266 -27.18 23.59 -4.15
C GLU A 266 -28.62 23.65 -3.62
N ARG A 267 -28.83 24.29 -2.46
CA ARG A 267 -30.16 24.51 -1.92
C ARG A 267 -31.05 25.33 -2.87
N TYR A 268 -30.50 26.41 -3.45
CA TYR A 268 -31.20 27.18 -4.48
C TYR A 268 -31.50 26.36 -5.74
N ARG A 269 -30.55 25.52 -6.17
CA ARG A 269 -30.73 24.63 -7.32
C ARG A 269 -31.85 23.60 -7.08
N THR A 270 -31.92 23.01 -5.89
CA THR A 270 -33.01 22.10 -5.53
C THR A 270 -34.38 22.81 -5.50
N MET A 271 -34.43 24.11 -5.18
CA MET A 271 -35.66 24.93 -5.25
C MET A 271 -36.03 25.34 -6.67
N GLY A 272 -35.19 24.99 -7.66
CA GLY A 272 -35.44 25.25 -9.08
C GLY A 272 -34.73 26.47 -9.64
N TYR A 273 -33.68 26.98 -9.03
CA TYR A 273 -32.87 28.11 -9.51
C TYR A 273 -31.50 27.60 -9.97
N PRO A 274 -31.37 27.02 -11.18
CA PRO A 274 -30.14 26.38 -11.61
C PRO A 274 -28.95 27.34 -11.70
N ALA A 275 -29.19 28.60 -12.13
CA ALA A 275 -28.17 29.61 -12.31
C ALA A 275 -27.88 30.41 -11.04
N ALA A 276 -28.42 30.04 -9.89
CA ALA A 276 -28.21 30.76 -8.64
C ALA A 276 -26.74 30.93 -8.31
N ARG A 277 -26.38 32.14 -7.93
CA ARG A 277 -25.04 32.50 -7.49
C ARG A 277 -25.10 33.06 -6.07
N VAL A 278 -24.16 32.63 -5.27
CA VAL A 278 -23.92 33.13 -3.91
C VAL A 278 -22.49 33.60 -3.83
N LEU A 279 -22.31 34.91 -3.61
CA LEU A 279 -20.99 35.52 -3.50
C LEU A 279 -20.80 35.94 -2.05
N PRO A 280 -19.94 35.22 -1.29
CA PRO A 280 -19.61 35.62 0.06
C PRO A 280 -18.62 36.79 0.03
N ASP A 281 -18.98 37.86 0.73
CA ASP A 281 -18.10 38.99 0.99
C ASP A 281 -17.78 38.98 2.50
N PHE A 282 -16.52 38.88 2.84
CA PHE A 282 -16.04 38.86 4.20
C PHE A 282 -14.59 39.32 4.26
N ASP A 283 -14.28 40.13 5.27
CA ASP A 283 -12.93 40.63 5.53
C ASP A 283 -12.49 40.26 6.95
N PRO A 284 -11.81 39.09 7.09
CA PRO A 284 -11.33 38.61 8.38
C PRO A 284 -10.24 39.55 8.96
N GLU A 285 -9.41 40.15 8.10
CA GLU A 285 -8.35 41.05 8.55
C GLU A 285 -8.90 42.34 9.09
N ALA A 286 -9.97 42.87 8.49
CA ALA A 286 -10.67 44.06 9.03
C ALA A 286 -11.36 43.74 10.36
N ALA A 287 -11.93 42.51 10.52
CA ALA A 287 -12.53 42.07 11.78
C ALA A 287 -11.48 42.07 12.91
N ALA A 288 -10.31 41.46 12.65
CA ALA A 288 -9.20 41.44 13.61
C ALA A 288 -8.68 42.85 13.96
N ARG A 289 -8.48 43.69 12.96
CA ARG A 289 -8.03 45.10 13.15
C ARG A 289 -9.02 45.97 13.96
N THR A 290 -10.31 45.69 13.82
CA THR A 290 -11.35 46.42 14.55
C THR A 290 -11.71 45.86 15.90
N GLY A 291 -11.00 44.81 16.33
CA GLY A 291 -11.18 44.14 17.64
C GLY A 291 -12.50 43.41 17.81
N ARG A 292 -13.13 42.99 16.72
CA ARG A 292 -14.35 42.16 16.74
C ARG A 292 -14.00 40.74 17.15
N ASP A 293 -14.92 40.05 17.81
CA ASP A 293 -14.76 38.64 18.22
C ASP A 293 -15.26 37.65 17.18
N ASN A 294 -15.75 38.11 16.04
CA ASN A 294 -16.27 37.30 14.96
C ASN A 294 -16.07 38.00 13.59
N VAL A 295 -16.17 37.25 12.51
CA VAL A 295 -16.09 37.75 11.14
C VAL A 295 -17.48 37.92 10.55
N PRO A 296 -17.98 39.15 10.35
CA PRO A 296 -19.25 39.40 9.66
C PRO A 296 -19.23 38.80 8.26
N LEU A 297 -20.29 38.11 7.89
CA LEU A 297 -20.44 37.54 6.57
C LEU A 297 -21.56 38.25 5.82
N ARG A 298 -21.26 38.77 4.68
CA ARG A 298 -22.24 39.35 3.74
C ARG A 298 -22.38 38.39 2.56
N LEU A 299 -23.61 37.96 2.29
CA LEU A 299 -23.93 37.09 1.17
C LEU A 299 -24.70 37.87 0.12
N LEU A 300 -24.12 38.05 -1.03
CA LEU A 300 -24.86 38.56 -2.20
C LEU A 300 -25.46 37.37 -2.92
N ILE A 301 -26.79 37.30 -2.92
CA ILE A 301 -27.54 36.19 -3.50
C ILE A 301 -28.23 36.67 -4.76
N GLU A 302 -27.93 36.04 -5.89
CA GLU A 302 -28.56 36.24 -7.18
C GLU A 302 -29.23 34.95 -7.63
N PRO A 303 -30.53 34.75 -7.36
CA PRO A 303 -31.22 33.52 -7.72
C PRO A 303 -31.41 33.35 -9.22
N PHE A 304 -31.44 34.43 -9.98
CA PHE A 304 -31.82 34.47 -11.40
C PHE A 304 -33.21 33.91 -11.65
N LYS A 305 -33.42 33.25 -12.80
CA LYS A 305 -34.73 32.73 -13.21
C LYS A 305 -35.03 31.38 -12.57
N LYS A 306 -36.29 31.20 -12.16
CA LYS A 306 -36.77 29.91 -11.68
C LYS A 306 -37.08 29.00 -12.87
N VAL A 307 -36.60 27.78 -12.83
CA VAL A 307 -36.85 26.75 -13.83
C VAL A 307 -37.68 25.61 -13.21
N GLN A 308 -38.88 25.45 -13.73
CA GLN A 308 -39.73 24.29 -13.39
C GLN A 308 -39.52 23.20 -14.43
N VAL A 309 -39.03 22.06 -14.01
CA VAL A 309 -38.90 20.90 -14.89
C VAL A 309 -40.09 19.97 -14.75
N VAL A 310 -40.61 19.57 -15.87
CA VAL A 310 -41.73 18.61 -15.96
C VAL A 310 -41.28 17.47 -16.89
N PHE A 311 -41.37 16.27 -16.40
CA PHE A 311 -41.14 15.07 -17.21
C PHE A 311 -42.50 14.50 -17.64
N LYS A 312 -42.54 13.98 -18.86
CA LYS A 312 -43.73 13.29 -19.42
C LYS A 312 -43.29 12.02 -20.12
N GLY A 313 -43.96 10.92 -19.85
CA GLY A 313 -43.71 9.62 -20.47
C GLY A 313 -42.52 8.88 -19.85
N ASN A 314 -42.18 9.17 -18.59
CA ASN A 314 -41.14 8.52 -17.82
C ASN A 314 -41.73 7.43 -16.91
N ASP A 315 -42.25 6.35 -17.52
CA ASP A 315 -42.93 5.30 -16.77
C ASP A 315 -41.99 4.43 -15.93
N CYS A 316 -40.74 4.26 -16.35
CA CYS A 316 -39.76 3.41 -15.66
C CYS A 316 -39.00 4.09 -14.52
N CYS A 317 -38.95 5.39 -14.48
CA CYS A 317 -37.97 6.13 -13.67
C CYS A 317 -38.65 7.32 -12.99
N ALA A 318 -38.27 7.56 -11.71
CA ALA A 318 -38.84 8.65 -10.94
C ALA A 318 -38.26 10.01 -11.39
N ASP A 319 -39.11 11.05 -11.31
CA ASP A 319 -38.70 12.44 -11.63
C ASP A 319 -37.41 12.89 -10.91
N ALA A 320 -37.23 12.45 -9.68
CA ALA A 320 -36.03 12.77 -8.90
C ALA A 320 -34.77 12.21 -9.55
N GLU A 321 -34.75 10.95 -9.98
CA GLU A 321 -33.60 10.33 -10.67
C GLU A 321 -33.30 11.01 -12.01
N LEU A 322 -34.34 11.45 -12.73
CA LEU A 322 -34.14 12.17 -13.98
C LEU A 322 -33.64 13.59 -13.77
N ARG A 323 -34.07 14.23 -12.69
CA ARG A 323 -33.60 15.56 -12.33
C ARG A 323 -32.11 15.58 -12.05
N ASP A 324 -31.56 14.52 -11.42
CA ASP A 324 -30.14 14.36 -11.12
C ASP A 324 -29.29 14.21 -12.40
N GLN A 325 -29.89 13.92 -13.55
CA GLN A 325 -29.20 13.83 -14.84
C GLN A 325 -29.17 15.18 -15.60
N LEU A 326 -29.82 16.22 -15.09
CA LEU A 326 -29.89 17.50 -15.78
C LEU A 326 -28.62 18.33 -15.57
N THR A 327 -27.85 18.51 -16.62
CA THR A 327 -26.54 19.18 -16.58
C THR A 327 -26.61 20.64 -16.17
N PHE A 328 -27.70 21.33 -16.49
CA PHE A 328 -27.86 22.73 -16.11
C PHE A 328 -28.02 22.96 -14.59
N PHE A 329 -28.49 21.97 -13.83
CA PHE A 329 -28.45 22.02 -12.37
C PHE A 329 -27.04 21.79 -11.83
N GLU A 330 -26.25 20.95 -12.47
CA GLU A 330 -24.87 20.68 -12.06
C GLU A 330 -23.95 21.87 -12.39
N ARG A 331 -23.99 22.35 -13.64
CA ARG A 331 -23.08 23.40 -14.13
C ARG A 331 -23.50 24.82 -13.72
N GLY A 332 -24.73 25.03 -13.32
CA GLY A 332 -25.25 26.34 -12.88
C GLY A 332 -25.43 27.34 -14.01
N VAL A 333 -25.66 26.87 -15.21
CA VAL A 333 -25.96 27.67 -16.40
C VAL A 333 -27.23 27.14 -17.02
N PHE A 334 -28.14 28.03 -17.41
CA PHE A 334 -29.38 27.63 -18.05
C PHE A 334 -29.54 28.39 -19.39
N ASP A 335 -29.16 27.69 -20.45
CA ASP A 335 -29.27 28.15 -21.84
C ASP A 335 -29.72 27.00 -22.76
N ASP A 336 -29.84 27.31 -24.06
CA ASP A 336 -30.27 26.30 -25.04
C ASP A 336 -29.24 25.20 -25.25
N TYR A 337 -27.95 25.48 -25.02
CA TYR A 337 -26.87 24.50 -25.09
C TYR A 337 -26.99 23.48 -23.94
N GLU A 338 -27.09 23.97 -22.70
CA GLU A 338 -27.23 23.10 -21.53
C GLU A 338 -28.56 22.30 -21.54
N MET A 339 -29.60 22.86 -22.14
CA MET A 339 -30.83 22.12 -22.36
C MET A 339 -30.65 21.00 -23.38
N ALA A 340 -29.87 21.20 -24.44
CA ALA A 340 -29.51 20.13 -25.39
C ALA A 340 -28.61 19.07 -24.75
N GLU A 341 -27.63 19.45 -23.93
CA GLU A 341 -26.79 18.53 -23.16
C GLU A 341 -27.62 17.71 -22.16
N SER A 342 -28.52 18.34 -21.42
CA SER A 342 -29.44 17.66 -20.49
C SER A 342 -30.34 16.64 -21.20
N ARG A 343 -30.82 16.96 -22.39
CA ARG A 343 -31.56 16.04 -23.25
C ARG A 343 -30.70 14.83 -23.63
N GLY A 344 -29.43 15.08 -24.02
CA GLY A 344 -28.43 14.03 -24.31
C GLY A 344 -28.13 13.15 -23.10
N ALA A 345 -27.97 13.75 -21.94
CA ALA A 345 -27.72 13.05 -20.67
C ALA A 345 -28.89 12.15 -20.29
N LEU A 346 -30.13 12.65 -20.37
CA LEU A 346 -31.35 11.86 -20.17
C LEU A 346 -31.41 10.69 -21.16
N ALA A 347 -31.18 10.91 -22.43
CA ALA A 347 -31.19 9.84 -23.43
C ALA A 347 -30.09 8.80 -23.11
N SER A 348 -28.91 9.23 -22.69
CA SER A 348 -27.81 8.33 -22.28
C SER A 348 -28.19 7.48 -21.04
N PHE A 349 -28.83 8.10 -20.06
CA PHE A 349 -29.32 7.43 -18.85
C PHE A 349 -30.31 6.31 -19.16
N TYR A 350 -31.27 6.56 -20.03
CA TYR A 350 -32.25 5.55 -20.47
C TYR A 350 -31.60 4.43 -21.29
N ARG A 351 -30.67 4.78 -22.22
CA ARG A 351 -29.92 3.80 -23.02
C ARG A 351 -29.10 2.86 -22.16
N GLN A 352 -28.48 3.35 -21.10
CA GLN A 352 -27.72 2.50 -20.15
C GLN A 352 -28.62 1.50 -19.40
N ARG A 353 -29.91 1.78 -19.28
CA ARG A 353 -30.90 0.91 -18.64
C ARG A 353 -31.63 -0.02 -19.61
N GLY A 354 -31.23 0.03 -20.89
CA GLY A 354 -31.76 -0.88 -21.92
C GLY A 354 -32.78 -0.25 -22.86
N ASN A 355 -33.18 0.99 -22.66
CA ASN A 355 -34.11 1.69 -23.54
C ASN A 355 -33.35 2.31 -24.72
N MET A 356 -32.83 1.47 -25.61
CA MET A 356 -31.93 1.90 -26.71
C MET A 356 -32.60 2.90 -27.67
N LEU A 357 -33.91 2.79 -27.88
CA LEU A 357 -34.70 3.59 -28.83
C LEU A 357 -35.32 4.83 -28.17
N VAL A 358 -34.91 5.17 -26.97
CA VAL A 358 -35.46 6.34 -26.27
C VAL A 358 -35.32 7.62 -27.11
N LYS A 359 -36.45 8.33 -27.21
CA LYS A 359 -36.43 9.69 -27.77
C LYS A 359 -36.78 10.68 -26.67
N VAL A 360 -35.89 11.66 -26.50
CA VAL A 360 -36.06 12.74 -25.54
C VAL A 360 -36.19 14.05 -26.30
N SER A 361 -37.30 14.72 -26.17
CA SER A 361 -37.51 16.07 -26.66
C SER A 361 -37.63 17.04 -25.50
N ALA A 362 -37.21 18.27 -25.70
CA ALA A 362 -37.33 19.31 -24.71
C ALA A 362 -38.01 20.53 -25.30
N ARG A 363 -38.95 21.07 -24.56
CA ARG A 363 -39.69 22.31 -24.96
C ARG A 363 -39.62 23.29 -23.80
N ARG A 364 -39.32 24.55 -24.15
CA ARG A 364 -39.27 25.68 -23.21
C ARG A 364 -40.54 26.50 -23.35
N GLU A 365 -41.18 26.80 -22.25
CA GLU A 365 -42.38 27.61 -22.16
C GLU A 365 -42.13 28.75 -21.15
N LYS A 366 -42.52 29.96 -21.49
CA LYS A 366 -42.50 31.09 -20.54
C LYS A 366 -43.76 31.04 -19.70
N GLY A 367 -43.60 30.95 -18.38
CA GLY A 367 -44.70 31.06 -17.42
C GLY A 367 -44.87 32.48 -16.91
N PRO A 368 -45.85 32.77 -16.04
CA PRO A 368 -46.02 34.02 -15.34
C PRO A 368 -44.86 34.27 -14.37
N GLU A 369 -44.56 35.55 -14.06
CA GLU A 369 -43.55 35.97 -13.06
C GLU A 369 -42.12 35.48 -13.32
N ASP A 370 -41.61 35.59 -14.55
CA ASP A 370 -40.26 35.12 -14.92
C ASP A 370 -39.99 33.62 -14.68
N LEU A 371 -41.06 32.82 -14.48
CA LEU A 371 -40.95 31.35 -14.38
C LEU A 371 -40.66 30.78 -15.78
N GLU A 372 -39.59 30.03 -15.93
CA GLU A 372 -39.36 29.24 -17.12
C GLU A 372 -39.75 27.76 -16.87
N ARG A 373 -40.63 27.21 -17.72
CA ARG A 373 -41.02 25.83 -17.65
C ARG A 373 -40.32 25.03 -18.74
N VAL A 374 -39.61 23.99 -18.38
CA VAL A 374 -39.00 23.04 -19.31
C VAL A 374 -39.73 21.71 -19.22
N ILE A 375 -40.32 21.30 -20.36
CA ILE A 375 -41.01 20.04 -20.46
C ILE A 375 -40.14 19.08 -21.26
N PHE A 376 -39.65 18.04 -20.60
CA PHE A 376 -39.01 16.91 -21.25
C PHE A 376 -40.05 15.86 -21.56
N THR A 377 -40.29 15.59 -22.85
CA THR A 377 -41.15 14.50 -23.28
C THR A 377 -40.26 13.33 -23.66
N ILE A 378 -40.47 12.20 -23.01
CA ILE A 378 -39.69 10.99 -23.12
C ILE A 378 -40.57 9.91 -23.74
N GLU A 379 -40.15 9.39 -24.85
CA GLU A 379 -40.67 8.17 -25.45
C GLU A 379 -39.66 7.07 -25.14
N GLU A 380 -39.93 6.30 -24.06
CA GLU A 380 -38.92 5.36 -23.52
C GLU A 380 -38.57 4.24 -24.50
N GLY A 381 -39.51 3.83 -25.32
CA GLY A 381 -39.37 2.66 -26.18
C GLY A 381 -39.23 1.35 -25.37
N PRO A 382 -39.08 0.22 -26.05
CA PRO A 382 -38.91 -1.08 -25.39
C PRO A 382 -37.58 -1.19 -24.64
N ARG A 383 -37.59 -1.94 -23.55
CA ARG A 383 -36.40 -2.27 -22.78
C ARG A 383 -35.77 -3.52 -23.35
N ILE A 384 -34.69 -3.34 -24.12
CA ILE A 384 -34.07 -4.39 -24.91
C ILE A 384 -32.92 -5.00 -24.15
N ARG A 385 -32.93 -6.33 -23.94
CA ARG A 385 -31.91 -7.10 -23.23
C ARG A 385 -30.99 -7.84 -24.19
N VAL A 386 -29.74 -7.87 -23.93
CA VAL A 386 -28.77 -8.67 -24.70
C VAL A 386 -28.98 -10.16 -24.38
N LYS A 387 -29.49 -10.91 -25.35
CA LYS A 387 -29.72 -12.37 -25.23
C LYS A 387 -28.44 -13.15 -25.50
N GLN A 388 -27.69 -12.75 -26.50
CA GLN A 388 -26.53 -13.49 -26.95
C GLN A 388 -25.55 -12.56 -27.63
N VAL A 389 -24.25 -12.83 -27.42
CA VAL A 389 -23.14 -12.19 -28.11
C VAL A 389 -22.38 -13.27 -28.89
N THR A 390 -22.27 -13.11 -30.19
CA THR A 390 -21.61 -14.08 -31.09
C THR A 390 -20.49 -13.43 -31.89
N PHE A 391 -19.51 -14.23 -32.29
CA PHE A 391 -18.41 -13.79 -33.10
C PHE A 391 -18.36 -14.62 -34.38
N LYS A 392 -18.22 -13.98 -35.54
CA LYS A 392 -18.15 -14.62 -36.84
C LYS A 392 -16.85 -14.23 -37.57
N GLY A 393 -16.24 -15.17 -38.24
CA GLY A 393 -15.06 -14.89 -39.10
C GLY A 393 -13.72 -14.91 -38.37
N HIS A 394 -13.71 -15.02 -37.04
CA HIS A 394 -12.46 -15.25 -36.27
C HIS A 394 -11.98 -16.69 -36.47
N ARG A 395 -10.67 -16.87 -36.64
CA ARG A 395 -9.99 -18.16 -36.74
C ARG A 395 -8.79 -18.28 -35.83
N ALA A 396 -8.12 -17.18 -35.63
CA ALA A 396 -6.84 -17.11 -34.91
C ALA A 396 -6.96 -16.92 -33.42
N LEU A 397 -8.06 -16.28 -32.95
CA LEU A 397 -8.34 -16.07 -31.51
C LEU A 397 -9.58 -16.86 -31.11
N SER A 398 -9.59 -17.42 -29.90
CA SER A 398 -10.75 -18.17 -29.40
C SER A 398 -11.89 -17.26 -29.00
N THR A 399 -13.14 -17.78 -29.06
CA THR A 399 -14.34 -17.07 -28.65
C THR A 399 -14.26 -16.56 -27.22
N GLU A 400 -13.72 -17.37 -26.29
CA GLU A 400 -13.59 -17.01 -24.88
C GLU A 400 -12.66 -15.79 -24.70
N ARG A 401 -11.61 -15.74 -25.50
CA ARG A 401 -10.66 -14.62 -25.48
C ARG A 401 -11.32 -13.34 -25.99
N LEU A 402 -12.09 -13.43 -27.07
CA LEU A 402 -12.82 -12.29 -27.63
C LEU A 402 -13.95 -11.82 -26.67
N GLN A 403 -14.65 -12.74 -26.01
CA GLN A 403 -15.63 -12.40 -24.96
C GLN A 403 -15.00 -11.64 -23.79
N GLY A 404 -13.72 -11.93 -23.45
CA GLY A 404 -13.01 -11.21 -22.40
C GLY A 404 -12.65 -9.75 -22.75
N VAL A 405 -12.67 -9.39 -24.03
CA VAL A 405 -12.32 -8.05 -24.55
C VAL A 405 -13.54 -7.14 -24.62
N VAL A 406 -14.70 -7.67 -25.00
CA VAL A 406 -15.95 -6.91 -25.13
C VAL A 406 -16.58 -6.62 -23.77
N GLY A 407 -17.11 -5.42 -23.61
CA GLY A 407 -17.82 -5.02 -22.39
C GLY A 407 -19.29 -5.47 -22.40
N VAL A 408 -19.86 -5.71 -23.58
CA VAL A 408 -21.24 -6.19 -23.70
C VAL A 408 -21.34 -7.66 -23.30
N GLN A 409 -22.30 -7.98 -22.42
CA GLN A 409 -22.52 -9.34 -21.94
C GLN A 409 -24.01 -9.70 -22.01
N PRO A 410 -24.35 -10.99 -22.17
CA PRO A 410 -25.73 -11.44 -22.09
C PRO A 410 -26.37 -11.10 -20.74
N PHE A 411 -27.67 -10.85 -20.75
CA PHE A 411 -28.44 -10.56 -19.54
C PHE A 411 -28.39 -11.77 -18.59
N PRO A 412 -27.92 -11.61 -17.36
CA PRO A 412 -27.75 -12.72 -16.44
C PRO A 412 -29.13 -13.23 -15.93
N TRP A 413 -29.28 -14.53 -15.71
CA TRP A 413 -30.53 -15.15 -15.24
C TRP A 413 -31.00 -14.59 -13.88
N TYR A 414 -30.07 -14.18 -13.00
CA TYR A 414 -30.40 -13.57 -11.70
C TYR A 414 -30.80 -12.09 -11.81
N GLY A 415 -30.62 -11.47 -12.96
CA GLY A 415 -31.06 -10.09 -13.23
C GLY A 415 -32.59 -9.96 -13.18
N HIS A 416 -33.34 -11.07 -13.42
CA HIS A 416 -34.80 -11.12 -13.23
C HIS A 416 -35.22 -10.98 -11.76
N LEU A 417 -34.30 -11.21 -10.81
CA LEU A 417 -34.55 -11.09 -9.36
C LEU A 417 -34.17 -9.69 -8.83
N GLY A 418 -33.80 -8.74 -9.69
CA GLY A 418 -33.33 -7.43 -9.28
C GLY A 418 -31.92 -7.41 -8.67
N LEU A 419 -31.20 -8.54 -8.72
CA LEU A 419 -29.87 -8.72 -8.18
C LEU A 419 -28.82 -8.47 -9.25
N GLY A 420 -28.31 -7.24 -9.36
CA GLY A 420 -27.23 -6.85 -10.26
C GLY A 420 -27.69 -6.09 -11.51
N GLY A 421 -26.85 -5.14 -11.95
CA GLY A 421 -26.98 -4.44 -13.24
C GLY A 421 -26.14 -5.11 -14.30
N GLY A 422 -26.61 -5.19 -15.55
CA GLY A 422 -25.87 -5.71 -16.70
C GLY A 422 -26.79 -6.36 -17.72
N GLY A 423 -26.24 -6.72 -18.87
CA GLY A 423 -26.98 -7.35 -19.95
C GLY A 423 -27.83 -6.40 -20.78
N TYR A 424 -27.54 -5.13 -20.70
CA TYR A 424 -28.01 -4.10 -21.62
C TYR A 424 -26.85 -3.57 -22.44
N ALA A 425 -27.13 -3.05 -23.62
CA ALA A 425 -26.12 -2.44 -24.45
C ALA A 425 -26.58 -1.06 -24.93
N SER A 426 -25.65 -0.18 -25.17
CA SER A 426 -25.88 1.07 -25.89
C SER A 426 -25.13 1.02 -27.23
N LEU A 427 -25.59 1.78 -28.22
CA LEU A 427 -24.92 1.90 -29.52
C LEU A 427 -23.42 2.20 -29.33
N ARG A 428 -23.12 3.23 -28.56
CA ARG A 428 -21.74 3.65 -28.25
C ARG A 428 -20.88 2.55 -27.58
N GLN A 429 -21.50 1.70 -26.75
CA GLN A 429 -20.79 0.58 -26.12
C GLN A 429 -20.43 -0.46 -27.18
N LEU A 430 -21.37 -0.79 -28.08
CA LEU A 430 -21.12 -1.76 -29.15
C LEU A 430 -20.04 -1.28 -30.13
N GLU A 431 -20.06 0.02 -30.50
CA GLU A 431 -19.00 0.64 -31.31
C GLU A 431 -17.63 0.59 -30.59
N ASN A 432 -17.60 0.95 -29.31
CA ASN A 432 -16.35 0.87 -28.52
C ASN A 432 -15.84 -0.56 -28.39
N ASP A 433 -16.72 -1.54 -28.28
CA ASP A 433 -16.34 -2.95 -28.23
C ASP A 433 -15.77 -3.43 -29.58
N ALA A 434 -16.28 -2.94 -30.70
CA ALA A 434 -15.70 -3.20 -32.02
C ALA A 434 -14.30 -2.58 -32.15
N LEU A 435 -14.08 -1.38 -31.64
CA LEU A 435 -12.76 -0.74 -31.58
C LEU A 435 -11.80 -1.54 -30.71
N ARG A 436 -12.22 -1.94 -29.51
CA ARG A 436 -11.42 -2.78 -28.60
C ARG A 436 -11.02 -4.11 -29.23
N LEU A 437 -11.93 -4.75 -29.94
CA LEU A 437 -11.63 -5.99 -30.68
C LEU A 437 -10.58 -5.75 -31.75
N ARG A 438 -10.71 -4.67 -32.54
CA ARG A 438 -9.73 -4.28 -33.56
C ARG A 438 -8.35 -4.06 -32.95
N ASP A 439 -8.28 -3.29 -31.86
CA ASP A 439 -7.04 -2.98 -31.16
C ASP A 439 -6.43 -4.28 -30.57
N HIS A 440 -7.26 -5.17 -30.02
CA HIS A 440 -6.82 -6.46 -29.51
C HIS A 440 -6.22 -7.36 -30.61
N TYR A 441 -6.75 -7.33 -31.83
CA TYR A 441 -6.14 -8.02 -32.97
C TYR A 441 -4.79 -7.39 -33.34
N THR A 442 -4.68 -6.08 -33.36
CA THR A 442 -3.43 -5.37 -33.60
C THR A 442 -2.38 -5.73 -32.54
N ASP A 443 -2.77 -5.72 -31.25
CA ASP A 443 -1.93 -6.13 -30.13
C ASP A 443 -1.58 -7.63 -30.16
N SER A 444 -2.36 -8.42 -30.88
CA SER A 444 -2.10 -9.84 -31.10
C SER A 444 -1.25 -10.12 -32.34
N GLY A 445 -0.78 -9.08 -33.06
CA GLY A 445 0.12 -9.16 -34.17
C GLY A 445 -0.55 -9.42 -35.53
N PHE A 446 -1.75 -8.89 -35.70
CA PHE A 446 -2.44 -8.89 -36.99
C PHE A 446 -2.36 -7.50 -37.62
N GLY A 447 -2.35 -7.46 -38.92
CA GLY A 447 -2.51 -6.24 -39.73
C GLY A 447 -3.91 -5.66 -39.59
N PRO A 448 -4.25 -4.65 -40.41
CA PRO A 448 -5.56 -3.98 -40.30
C PRO A 448 -6.71 -4.99 -40.33
N THR A 449 -7.36 -5.14 -39.18
CA THR A 449 -8.51 -6.02 -38.96
C THR A 449 -9.80 -5.21 -39.05
N LYS A 450 -10.76 -5.65 -39.83
CA LYS A 450 -12.09 -5.01 -39.89
C LYS A 450 -13.05 -5.74 -38.97
N VAL A 451 -13.68 -4.99 -38.07
CA VAL A 451 -14.71 -5.48 -37.17
C VAL A 451 -15.98 -4.68 -37.43
N THR A 452 -17.05 -5.37 -37.76
CA THR A 452 -18.38 -4.79 -37.94
C THR A 452 -19.32 -5.40 -36.92
N VAL A 453 -20.22 -4.58 -36.41
CA VAL A 453 -21.24 -5.00 -35.45
C VAL A 453 -22.57 -5.16 -36.20
N GLU A 454 -23.21 -6.30 -36.02
CA GLU A 454 -24.52 -6.57 -36.53
C GLU A 454 -25.44 -6.90 -35.34
N VAL A 455 -26.66 -6.45 -35.41
CA VAL A 455 -27.68 -6.64 -34.38
C VAL A 455 -28.92 -7.26 -34.96
N ALA A 456 -29.64 -8.03 -34.14
CA ALA A 456 -30.86 -8.69 -34.57
C ALA A 456 -31.90 -8.72 -33.43
N PRO A 457 -33.21 -8.53 -33.73
CA PRO A 457 -34.31 -8.73 -32.80
C PRO A 457 -34.60 -10.22 -32.56
N ARG A 458 -34.26 -11.07 -33.52
CA ARG A 458 -34.36 -12.53 -33.46
C ARG A 458 -33.10 -13.18 -34.01
N GLU A 459 -32.76 -14.34 -33.52
CA GLU A 459 -31.58 -15.07 -34.01
C GLU A 459 -31.75 -15.38 -35.52
N GLY A 460 -30.78 -14.90 -36.32
CA GLY A 460 -30.78 -15.11 -37.78
C GLY A 460 -31.03 -13.85 -38.62
N ASP A 461 -31.78 -12.87 -38.15
CA ASP A 461 -32.12 -11.63 -38.88
C ASP A 461 -31.15 -10.48 -38.54
N TYR A 462 -29.87 -10.69 -38.82
CA TYR A 462 -28.83 -9.72 -38.46
C TYR A 462 -28.75 -8.56 -39.47
N ARG A 463 -28.71 -7.33 -38.94
CA ARG A 463 -28.63 -6.06 -39.67
C ARG A 463 -27.45 -5.24 -39.16
N PRO A 464 -26.97 -4.27 -39.95
CA PRO A 464 -25.95 -3.36 -39.47
C PRO A 464 -26.40 -2.61 -38.20
N LEU A 465 -25.43 -2.19 -37.37
CA LEU A 465 -25.69 -1.50 -36.10
C LEU A 465 -26.52 -0.23 -36.29
N GLU A 466 -26.33 0.48 -37.42
CA GLU A 466 -27.01 1.69 -37.81
C GLU A 466 -28.55 1.48 -37.96
N SER A 467 -28.98 0.27 -38.17
CA SER A 467 -30.42 -0.06 -38.26
C SER A 467 -31.18 0.24 -36.96
N LEU A 468 -30.51 0.35 -35.83
CA LEU A 468 -31.12 0.78 -34.55
C LEU A 468 -31.53 2.26 -34.56
N GLU A 469 -30.91 3.09 -35.41
CA GLU A 469 -31.21 4.52 -35.52
C GLU A 469 -32.02 4.86 -36.79
N SER A 470 -32.17 3.93 -37.71
CA SER A 470 -32.94 4.10 -38.97
C SER A 470 -34.43 4.22 -38.68
N GLU A 471 -35.06 5.25 -39.20
CA GLU A 471 -36.52 5.43 -39.06
C GLU A 471 -37.31 4.26 -39.72
N ASP A 472 -36.82 3.72 -40.81
CA ASP A 472 -37.45 2.62 -41.55
C ASP A 472 -37.40 1.29 -40.79
N ASP A 473 -36.42 1.08 -39.96
CA ASP A 473 -36.22 -0.14 -39.16
C ASP A 473 -36.79 -0.03 -37.74
N GLN A 474 -37.19 1.16 -37.26
CA GLN A 474 -37.69 1.37 -35.89
C GLN A 474 -38.95 0.55 -35.58
N GLU A 475 -39.81 0.29 -36.57
CA GLU A 475 -41.00 -0.50 -36.38
C GLU A 475 -40.66 -1.94 -35.98
N LEU A 476 -39.56 -2.49 -36.52
CA LEU A 476 -39.08 -3.83 -36.19
C LEU A 476 -38.59 -3.95 -34.73
N TRP A 477 -38.03 -2.87 -34.16
CA TRP A 477 -37.47 -2.85 -32.82
C TRP A 477 -38.51 -2.49 -31.74
N ARG A 478 -39.70 -1.96 -32.11
CA ARG A 478 -40.74 -1.53 -31.16
C ARG A 478 -41.33 -2.67 -30.34
N ASP A 479 -41.50 -3.84 -30.96
CA ASP A 479 -42.12 -5.02 -30.34
C ASP A 479 -41.12 -6.06 -29.83
N THR A 480 -39.83 -5.70 -29.70
CA THR A 480 -38.79 -6.63 -29.26
C THR A 480 -38.24 -6.28 -27.89
N ASP A 481 -38.03 -7.29 -27.06
CA ASP A 481 -37.34 -7.18 -25.76
C ASP A 481 -35.90 -7.75 -25.76
N SER A 482 -35.48 -8.26 -26.90
CA SER A 482 -34.29 -9.09 -27.06
C SER A 482 -33.33 -8.53 -28.12
N LEU A 483 -32.06 -8.51 -27.82
CA LEU A 483 -30.95 -8.12 -28.69
C LEU A 483 -29.96 -9.26 -28.86
N PHE A 484 -29.80 -9.70 -30.08
CA PHE A 484 -28.68 -10.57 -30.49
C PHE A 484 -27.60 -9.72 -31.12
N VAL A 485 -26.38 -9.81 -30.59
CA VAL A 485 -25.23 -9.05 -31.07
C VAL A 485 -24.26 -10.00 -31.75
N ARG A 486 -23.81 -9.64 -32.94
CA ARG A 486 -22.80 -10.38 -33.69
C ARG A 486 -21.67 -9.46 -34.12
N PHE A 487 -20.46 -9.77 -33.68
CA PHE A 487 -19.26 -9.14 -34.18
C PHE A 487 -18.73 -9.93 -35.37
N THR A 488 -18.81 -9.35 -36.56
CA THR A 488 -18.27 -9.98 -37.80
C THR A 488 -16.85 -9.44 -38.00
N ILE A 489 -15.89 -10.35 -37.91
CA ILE A 489 -14.46 -10.06 -37.93
C ILE A 489 -13.85 -10.54 -39.22
N THR A 490 -13.20 -9.64 -39.93
CA THR A 490 -12.32 -10.00 -41.07
C THR A 490 -10.89 -9.79 -40.59
N GLU A 491 -10.26 -10.90 -40.22
CA GLU A 491 -8.89 -10.88 -39.70
C GLU A 491 -7.90 -10.33 -40.74
N GLY A 492 -7.08 -9.41 -40.31
CA GLY A 492 -5.98 -8.92 -41.11
C GLY A 492 -4.87 -9.97 -41.28
N PRO A 493 -3.93 -9.77 -42.17
CA PRO A 493 -2.81 -10.67 -42.33
C PRO A 493 -1.95 -10.71 -41.07
N VAL A 494 -1.38 -11.88 -40.77
CA VAL A 494 -0.44 -12.01 -39.65
C VAL A 494 0.84 -11.24 -39.99
N LEU A 495 1.18 -10.29 -39.12
CA LEU A 495 2.45 -9.57 -39.20
C LEU A 495 3.56 -10.43 -38.61
N LYS A 496 4.66 -10.60 -39.31
CA LYS A 496 5.78 -11.45 -38.89
C LYS A 496 7.05 -10.63 -38.76
N VAL A 497 7.83 -10.94 -37.75
CA VAL A 497 9.20 -10.43 -37.61
C VAL A 497 10.11 -11.29 -38.46
N THR A 498 10.72 -10.71 -39.49
CA THR A 498 11.62 -11.44 -40.38
C THR A 498 13.08 -11.29 -40.02
N ARG A 499 13.44 -10.17 -39.41
CA ARG A 499 14.80 -9.88 -38.96
C ARG A 499 14.82 -9.01 -37.72
N VAL A 500 15.76 -9.30 -36.82
CA VAL A 500 16.08 -8.46 -35.65
C VAL A 500 17.59 -8.20 -35.69
N THR A 501 17.96 -6.92 -35.75
CA THR A 501 19.37 -6.49 -35.79
C THR A 501 19.67 -5.57 -34.64
N PHE A 502 20.91 -5.64 -34.14
CA PHE A 502 21.40 -4.77 -33.08
C PHE A 502 22.57 -3.94 -33.59
N VAL A 503 22.48 -2.64 -33.44
CA VAL A 503 23.47 -1.69 -33.98
C VAL A 503 23.93 -0.77 -32.85
N ALA A 504 25.25 -0.60 -32.72
CA ALA A 504 25.81 0.40 -31.82
C ALA A 504 25.62 1.80 -32.41
N THR A 505 25.05 2.72 -31.68
CA THR A 505 24.86 4.11 -32.12
C THR A 505 26.21 4.86 -32.23
N HIS A 506 27.19 4.48 -31.39
CA HIS A 506 28.51 5.09 -31.34
C HIS A 506 29.60 4.03 -31.14
N ALA A 507 30.81 4.28 -31.60
CA ALA A 507 31.96 3.43 -31.28
C ALA A 507 32.30 3.53 -29.76
N PRO A 508 32.71 2.47 -29.08
CA PRO A 508 33.15 1.16 -29.53
C PRO A 508 32.01 0.18 -29.84
N PRO A 509 32.32 -1.03 -30.39
CA PRO A 509 31.30 -2.06 -30.61
C PRO A 509 30.60 -2.46 -29.32
N LEU A 510 29.39 -3.01 -29.46
CA LEU A 510 28.58 -3.45 -28.33
C LEU A 510 29.36 -4.48 -27.48
N PRO A 511 29.32 -4.38 -26.14
CA PRO A 511 30.02 -5.33 -25.28
C PRO A 511 29.29 -6.68 -25.13
N TRP A 512 28.13 -6.83 -25.78
CA TRP A 512 27.32 -8.05 -25.78
C TRP A 512 27.24 -8.65 -27.17
N THR A 513 27.11 -9.96 -27.21
CA THR A 513 26.82 -10.68 -28.46
C THR A 513 25.31 -10.56 -28.79
N ASP A 514 24.98 -10.67 -30.06
CA ASP A 514 23.59 -10.65 -30.53
C ASP A 514 22.73 -11.72 -29.86
N GLU A 515 23.31 -12.88 -29.49
CA GLU A 515 22.62 -13.92 -28.75
C GLU A 515 22.16 -13.49 -27.36
N VAL A 516 23.00 -12.75 -26.61
CA VAL A 516 22.66 -12.22 -25.28
C VAL A 516 21.59 -11.16 -25.40
N LEU A 517 21.70 -10.27 -26.38
CA LEU A 517 20.72 -9.22 -26.64
C LEU A 517 19.37 -9.83 -27.08
N ALA A 518 19.37 -10.76 -28.01
CA ALA A 518 18.18 -11.48 -28.46
C ALA A 518 17.56 -12.33 -27.33
N GLY A 519 18.38 -12.85 -26.41
CA GLY A 519 17.90 -13.59 -25.24
C GLY A 519 17.16 -12.72 -24.22
N SER A 520 17.43 -11.41 -24.19
CA SER A 520 16.82 -10.47 -23.24
C SER A 520 15.47 -9.90 -23.69
N ILE A 521 15.14 -9.97 -24.97
CA ILE A 521 13.90 -9.45 -25.56
C ILE A 521 12.87 -10.55 -25.80
N LEU A 522 11.60 -10.16 -25.88
CA LEU A 522 10.48 -11.06 -26.18
C LEU A 522 10.24 -11.24 -27.67
N THR A 523 10.56 -10.22 -28.47
CA THR A 523 10.37 -10.23 -29.93
C THR A 523 11.48 -11.00 -30.60
N ARG A 524 11.12 -12.04 -31.37
CA ARG A 524 12.07 -12.93 -32.05
C ARG A 524 11.74 -13.11 -33.50
N GLU A 525 12.77 -13.39 -34.33
CA GLU A 525 12.60 -13.73 -35.74
C GLU A 525 11.66 -14.94 -35.90
N GLY A 526 10.84 -14.91 -36.94
CA GLY A 526 9.83 -15.92 -37.21
C GLY A 526 8.56 -15.85 -36.40
N GLN A 527 8.50 -15.03 -35.31
CA GLN A 527 7.32 -14.84 -34.50
C GLN A 527 6.41 -13.74 -35.05
N ARG A 528 5.21 -13.67 -34.48
CA ARG A 528 4.27 -12.57 -34.77
C ARG A 528 4.82 -11.26 -34.24
N PHE A 529 4.69 -10.22 -35.03
CA PHE A 529 5.00 -8.86 -34.59
C PHE A 529 3.88 -8.31 -33.72
N VAL A 530 4.18 -7.99 -32.50
CA VAL A 530 3.24 -7.41 -31.50
C VAL A 530 3.78 -6.04 -31.09
N PRO A 531 3.16 -4.92 -31.53
CA PRO A 531 3.69 -3.57 -31.26
C PRO A 531 3.96 -3.29 -29.79
N GLY A 532 3.04 -3.67 -28.88
CA GLY A 532 3.19 -3.47 -27.43
C GLY A 532 4.36 -4.21 -26.79
N ARG A 533 5.00 -5.17 -27.49
CA ARG A 533 6.22 -5.83 -27.01
C ARG A 533 7.46 -4.97 -27.20
N LEU A 534 7.48 -4.08 -28.18
CA LEU A 534 8.66 -3.25 -28.44
C LEU A 534 9.04 -2.40 -27.24
N GLU A 535 8.09 -1.75 -26.60
CA GLU A 535 8.36 -0.98 -25.37
C GLU A 535 8.86 -1.88 -24.20
N ALA A 536 8.37 -3.12 -24.12
CA ALA A 536 8.84 -4.05 -23.11
C ALA A 536 10.27 -4.50 -23.41
N ASP A 537 10.57 -4.73 -24.68
CA ASP A 537 11.89 -5.13 -25.16
C ASP A 537 12.91 -3.98 -25.03
N GLU A 538 12.52 -2.74 -25.33
CA GLU A 538 13.32 -1.54 -25.09
C GLU A 538 13.73 -1.45 -23.61
N ARG A 539 12.75 -1.53 -22.72
CA ARG A 539 13.02 -1.52 -21.26
C ARG A 539 13.86 -2.72 -20.82
N ALA A 540 13.74 -3.87 -21.48
CA ALA A 540 14.53 -5.05 -21.17
C ALA A 540 15.99 -4.87 -21.58
N LEU A 541 16.25 -4.30 -22.77
CA LEU A 541 17.59 -3.96 -23.25
C LEU A 541 18.24 -2.89 -22.38
N GLU A 542 17.52 -1.83 -22.04
CA GLU A 542 18.01 -0.79 -21.11
C GLU A 542 18.32 -1.38 -19.73
N ARG A 543 17.46 -2.28 -19.23
CA ARG A 543 17.70 -2.96 -17.95
C ARG A 543 18.95 -3.84 -18.03
N LEU A 544 19.12 -4.59 -19.11
CA LEU A 544 20.34 -5.37 -19.35
C LEU A 544 21.59 -4.48 -19.29
N MET A 545 21.57 -3.34 -19.97
CA MET A 545 22.67 -2.38 -19.97
C MET A 545 22.94 -1.83 -18.56
N ARG A 546 21.91 -1.41 -17.85
CA ARG A 546 22.02 -0.92 -16.46
C ARG A 546 22.53 -2.00 -15.51
N ASP A 547 22.10 -3.25 -15.68
CA ASP A 547 22.55 -4.37 -14.85
C ASP A 547 23.98 -4.81 -15.15
N GLN A 548 24.53 -4.40 -16.28
CA GLN A 548 25.96 -4.60 -16.63
C GLN A 548 26.83 -3.37 -16.31
N GLY A 549 26.23 -2.37 -15.65
CA GLY A 549 26.96 -1.19 -15.19
C GLY A 549 26.96 0.00 -16.14
N HIS A 550 26.04 0.03 -17.07
CA HIS A 550 25.85 1.12 -18.03
C HIS A 550 24.57 1.91 -17.70
N PRO A 551 24.60 2.79 -16.69
CA PRO A 551 23.40 3.49 -16.21
C PRO A 551 22.76 4.43 -17.24
N TYR A 552 23.52 4.85 -18.23
CA TYR A 552 23.04 5.71 -19.35
C TYR A 552 22.58 4.90 -20.56
N GLY A 553 22.55 3.58 -20.45
CA GLY A 553 22.18 2.72 -21.56
C GLY A 553 20.79 3.07 -22.09
N ALA A 554 20.70 3.40 -23.35
CA ALA A 554 19.48 3.68 -24.07
C ALA A 554 19.32 2.72 -25.25
N ALA A 555 18.08 2.31 -25.51
CA ALA A 555 17.72 1.49 -26.64
C ALA A 555 16.56 2.15 -27.37
N VAL A 556 16.62 2.17 -28.71
CA VAL A 556 15.55 2.70 -29.56
C VAL A 556 15.33 1.71 -30.70
N SER A 557 14.07 1.39 -30.98
CA SER A 557 13.70 0.52 -32.08
C SER A 557 13.26 1.29 -33.31
N GLU A 558 13.69 0.84 -34.48
CA GLU A 558 13.15 1.25 -35.75
C GLU A 558 12.52 0.03 -36.42
N VAL A 559 11.30 0.19 -36.94
CA VAL A 559 10.54 -0.90 -37.57
C VAL A 559 10.33 -0.57 -39.05
N GLU A 560 10.95 -1.34 -39.92
CA GLU A 560 10.72 -1.24 -41.37
C GLU A 560 9.63 -2.25 -41.79
N ALA A 561 8.59 -1.74 -42.44
CA ALA A 561 7.47 -2.53 -42.91
C ALA A 561 7.66 -2.90 -44.39
N ARG A 562 7.73 -4.22 -44.71
CA ARG A 562 7.75 -4.76 -46.06
C ARG A 562 6.54 -5.67 -46.27
N GLY A 563 5.41 -5.09 -46.63
CA GLY A 563 4.16 -5.85 -46.71
C GLY A 563 3.74 -6.34 -45.32
N ASN A 564 3.64 -7.68 -45.17
CA ASN A 564 3.30 -8.29 -43.85
C ASN A 564 4.54 -8.54 -42.97
N ASP A 565 5.71 -8.33 -43.50
CA ASP A 565 6.98 -8.57 -42.83
C ASP A 565 7.42 -7.30 -42.07
N ARG A 566 8.08 -7.49 -40.96
CA ARG A 566 8.64 -6.43 -40.13
C ARG A 566 10.10 -6.73 -39.85
N GLU A 567 10.96 -5.82 -40.24
CA GLU A 567 12.38 -5.85 -39.87
C GLU A 567 12.57 -4.85 -38.72
N ILE A 568 13.19 -5.28 -37.64
CA ILE A 568 13.38 -4.47 -36.43
C ILE A 568 14.87 -4.24 -36.26
N THR A 569 15.26 -2.98 -36.18
CA THR A 569 16.63 -2.59 -35.86
C THR A 569 16.66 -1.90 -34.52
N TRP A 570 17.43 -2.46 -33.59
CA TRP A 570 17.67 -1.87 -32.28
C TRP A 570 18.95 -1.04 -32.32
N PHE A 571 18.83 0.24 -32.13
CA PHE A 571 19.94 1.16 -31.94
C PHE A 571 20.25 1.24 -30.46
N LEU A 572 21.45 0.80 -30.06
CA LEU A 572 21.88 0.70 -28.67
C LEU A 572 23.01 1.69 -28.41
N ALA A 573 22.84 2.49 -27.36
CA ALA A 573 23.82 3.45 -26.83
C ALA A 573 24.16 3.08 -25.38
N PRO A 574 25.17 2.20 -25.13
CA PRO A 574 25.47 1.76 -23.75
C PRO A 574 25.95 2.87 -22.82
N GLY A 575 26.64 3.87 -23.36
CA GLY A 575 27.33 4.85 -22.53
C GLY A 575 28.53 4.29 -21.75
N SER A 576 29.08 5.06 -20.82
CA SER A 576 30.22 4.65 -19.99
C SER A 576 29.80 3.62 -18.94
N ARG A 577 30.70 2.66 -18.66
CA ARG A 577 30.55 1.74 -17.53
C ARG A 577 30.95 2.44 -16.24
N VAL A 578 30.07 2.39 -15.23
CA VAL A 578 30.22 3.12 -13.99
C VAL A 578 30.43 2.19 -12.79
N LYS A 579 31.32 2.56 -11.88
CA LYS A 579 31.55 1.89 -10.60
C LYS A 579 31.05 2.72 -9.44
N VAL A 580 30.68 2.06 -8.37
CA VAL A 580 30.34 2.70 -7.09
C VAL A 580 31.61 3.12 -6.38
N GLY A 581 31.70 4.38 -6.03
CA GLY A 581 32.76 4.98 -5.22
C GLY A 581 32.49 4.85 -3.71
N PRO A 582 32.98 5.81 -2.91
CA PRO A 582 32.69 5.85 -1.49
C PRO A 582 31.20 5.92 -1.18
N ILE A 583 30.79 5.28 -0.07
CA ILE A 583 29.40 5.29 0.39
C ILE A 583 29.29 6.24 1.58
N PHE A 584 28.39 7.19 1.48
CA PHE A 584 28.06 8.18 2.51
C PHE A 584 26.65 7.92 3.05
N ILE A 585 26.50 7.93 4.37
CA ILE A 585 25.20 7.75 5.03
C ILE A 585 24.80 9.05 5.69
N ARG A 586 23.53 9.44 5.53
CA ARG A 586 23.01 10.71 6.04
C ARG A 586 21.63 10.53 6.66
N GLY A 587 21.37 11.28 7.75
CA GLY A 587 20.07 11.27 8.43
C GLY A 587 19.92 10.18 9.50
N ASN A 588 20.98 9.42 9.78
CA ASN A 588 21.03 8.45 10.86
C ASN A 588 21.62 9.10 12.13
N PHE A 589 20.77 9.49 13.05
CA PHE A 589 21.16 10.12 14.32
C PHE A 589 21.39 9.12 15.45
N LEU A 590 20.68 8.02 15.44
CA LEU A 590 20.70 6.96 16.43
C LEU A 590 21.21 5.64 15.87
N THR A 591 20.86 5.32 14.61
CA THR A 591 21.28 4.09 13.94
C THR A 591 22.75 4.20 13.53
N ARG A 592 23.54 3.18 13.81
CA ARG A 592 24.95 3.14 13.46
C ARG A 592 25.14 2.95 11.95
N ASN A 593 26.19 3.53 11.39
CA ASN A 593 26.54 3.36 9.97
C ASN A 593 26.70 1.88 9.60
N GLU A 594 27.38 1.11 10.45
CA GLU A 594 27.62 -0.31 10.25
C GLU A 594 26.30 -1.07 10.11
N THR A 595 25.32 -0.76 10.97
CA THR A 595 24.00 -1.37 10.93
C THR A 595 23.28 -1.12 9.58
N ILE A 596 23.43 0.08 9.02
CA ILE A 596 22.84 0.41 7.71
C ILE A 596 23.58 -0.33 6.59
N LEU A 597 24.91 -0.32 6.64
CA LEU A 597 25.76 -0.97 5.63
C LEU A 597 25.59 -2.49 5.58
N GLU A 598 25.23 -3.12 6.69
CA GLU A 598 24.91 -4.56 6.71
C GLU A 598 23.71 -4.93 5.83
N TRP A 599 22.79 -4.00 5.62
CA TRP A 599 21.58 -4.21 4.78
C TRP A 599 21.78 -3.76 3.33
N VAL A 600 22.83 -3.00 3.07
CA VAL A 600 23.22 -2.55 1.73
C VAL A 600 24.13 -3.59 1.10
N THR A 601 23.73 -4.13 -0.03
CA THR A 601 24.48 -5.18 -0.72
C THR A 601 25.61 -4.66 -1.58
N THR A 602 25.59 -3.36 -1.91
CA THR A 602 26.57 -2.68 -2.75
C THR A 602 27.78 -2.23 -1.92
N ARG A 603 28.97 -2.42 -2.45
CA ARG A 603 30.24 -2.01 -1.82
C ARG A 603 31.04 -1.07 -2.73
N PRO A 604 31.93 -0.23 -2.18
CA PRO A 604 32.87 0.54 -2.99
C PRO A 604 33.67 -0.37 -3.92
N GLY A 605 33.79 0.03 -5.20
CA GLY A 605 34.45 -0.75 -6.26
C GLY A 605 33.52 -1.64 -7.07
N ASP A 606 32.32 -1.94 -6.57
CA ASP A 606 31.33 -2.71 -7.32
C ASP A 606 30.87 -1.95 -8.57
N VAL A 607 30.44 -2.71 -9.55
CA VAL A 607 29.78 -2.14 -10.74
C VAL A 607 28.42 -1.62 -10.34
N LEU A 608 28.08 -0.41 -10.80
CA LEU A 608 26.79 0.21 -10.51
C LEU A 608 25.67 -0.52 -11.27
N THR A 609 24.91 -1.38 -10.59
CA THR A 609 23.80 -2.13 -11.18
C THR A 609 22.48 -1.77 -10.51
N THR A 610 21.42 -1.65 -11.31
CA THR A 610 20.08 -1.34 -10.77
C THR A 610 19.60 -2.41 -9.80
N THR A 611 19.81 -3.67 -10.12
CA THR A 611 19.37 -4.82 -9.31
C THR A 611 19.95 -4.80 -7.90
N THR A 612 21.26 -4.49 -7.73
CA THR A 612 21.89 -4.43 -6.40
C THR A 612 21.42 -3.23 -5.59
N ILE A 613 21.21 -2.08 -6.26
CA ILE A 613 20.67 -0.86 -5.62
C ILE A 613 19.25 -1.09 -5.12
N GLU A 614 18.36 -1.58 -5.98
CA GLU A 614 16.97 -1.87 -5.61
C GLU A 614 16.87 -2.91 -4.49
N ARG A 615 17.77 -3.90 -4.48
CA ARG A 615 17.84 -4.89 -3.39
C ARG A 615 18.21 -4.23 -2.08
N GLY A 616 19.25 -3.39 -2.08
CA GLY A 616 19.66 -2.62 -0.91
C GLY A 616 18.54 -1.70 -0.40
N GLN A 617 17.87 -0.97 -1.28
CA GLN A 617 16.74 -0.12 -0.95
C GLN A 617 15.57 -0.92 -0.34
N ARG A 618 15.21 -2.06 -0.95
CA ARG A 618 14.15 -2.94 -0.41
C ARG A 618 14.51 -3.48 0.96
N ASN A 619 15.75 -3.89 1.17
CA ASN A 619 16.23 -4.36 2.47
C ASN A 619 16.10 -3.27 3.54
N LEU A 620 16.54 -2.03 3.24
CA LEU A 620 16.41 -0.89 4.15
C LEU A 620 14.95 -0.52 4.41
N ALA A 621 14.07 -0.58 3.39
CA ALA A 621 12.63 -0.30 3.53
C ALA A 621 11.89 -1.32 4.42
N LEU A 622 12.41 -2.54 4.54
CA LEU A 622 11.86 -3.54 5.45
C LEU A 622 12.17 -3.24 6.93
N LEU A 623 13.12 -2.35 7.20
CA LEU A 623 13.50 -1.97 8.55
C LEU A 623 12.46 -1.01 9.14
N GLN A 624 11.80 -1.44 10.20
CA GLN A 624 10.69 -0.70 10.81
C GLN A 624 11.11 0.59 11.51
N TYR A 625 12.38 0.82 11.70
CA TYR A 625 12.91 2.01 12.36
C TYR A 625 13.23 3.18 11.41
N PHE A 626 12.97 3.02 10.10
CA PHE A 626 12.97 4.11 9.15
C PHE A 626 11.55 4.42 8.68
N THR A 627 11.22 5.71 8.56
CA THR A 627 9.99 6.17 7.89
C THR A 627 10.18 6.19 6.38
N ASN A 628 11.41 6.53 5.97
CA ASN A 628 11.85 6.49 4.59
C ASN A 628 13.32 6.07 4.57
N ALA A 629 13.64 5.06 3.78
CA ALA A 629 14.99 4.52 3.63
C ALA A 629 15.44 4.62 2.17
N SER A 630 15.11 5.69 1.53
CA SER A 630 15.63 6.11 0.22
C SER A 630 15.36 7.61 0.08
N PRO A 631 16.12 8.36 -0.60
CA PRO A 631 16.74 8.05 -1.88
C PRO A 631 18.21 7.69 -1.76
N VAL A 632 18.65 6.74 -2.54
CA VAL A 632 20.03 6.56 -2.88
C VAL A 632 20.33 7.50 -4.03
N SER A 633 21.22 8.44 -3.84
CA SER A 633 21.68 9.34 -4.90
C SER A 633 23.12 9.03 -5.28
N PHE A 634 23.46 9.32 -6.52
CA PHE A 634 24.80 9.13 -7.08
C PHE A 634 25.30 10.45 -7.65
N PRO A 635 25.78 11.37 -6.81
CA PRO A 635 26.30 12.65 -7.28
C PRO A 635 27.40 12.46 -8.31
N GLY A 636 27.34 13.19 -9.42
CA GLY A 636 28.30 13.09 -10.52
C GLY A 636 27.92 12.07 -11.60
N LEU A 637 26.83 11.32 -11.41
CA LEU A 637 26.30 10.47 -12.47
C LEU A 637 25.96 11.32 -13.70
N GLU A 638 25.27 12.46 -13.50
CA GLU A 638 24.95 13.44 -14.55
C GLU A 638 26.20 14.06 -15.21
N ALA A 639 27.33 14.06 -14.53
CA ALA A 639 28.61 14.57 -15.03
C ALA A 639 29.41 13.52 -15.81
N GLY A 640 28.87 12.32 -16.02
CA GLY A 640 29.52 11.26 -16.78
C GLY A 640 30.73 10.64 -16.07
N LEU A 641 30.85 10.75 -14.76
CA LEU A 641 31.95 10.17 -14.01
C LEU A 641 31.94 8.63 -14.09
N LYS A 642 33.13 8.03 -14.22
CA LYS A 642 33.28 6.57 -14.27
C LYS A 642 33.20 5.91 -12.88
N THR A 643 33.46 6.67 -11.84
CA THR A 643 33.28 6.26 -10.44
C THR A 643 32.46 7.31 -9.72
N VAL A 644 31.32 6.92 -9.19
CA VAL A 644 30.36 7.82 -8.55
C VAL A 644 30.17 7.46 -7.09
N PRO A 645 30.18 8.44 -6.16
CA PRO A 645 29.84 8.17 -4.77
C PRO A 645 28.39 7.78 -4.64
N MET A 646 28.08 6.98 -3.64
CA MET A 646 26.72 6.58 -3.28
C MET A 646 26.33 7.30 -1.98
N VAL A 647 25.28 8.09 -2.00
CA VAL A 647 24.72 8.74 -0.82
C VAL A 647 23.42 8.07 -0.43
N ILE A 648 23.38 7.48 0.75
CA ILE A 648 22.21 6.84 1.33
C ILE A 648 21.60 7.81 2.34
N GLN A 649 20.43 8.33 2.02
CA GLN A 649 19.70 9.19 2.93
C GLN A 649 18.62 8.39 3.63
N VAL A 650 18.68 8.33 4.96
CA VAL A 650 17.65 7.67 5.77
C VAL A 650 16.90 8.72 6.58
N GLN A 651 15.64 8.45 6.83
CA GLN A 651 14.82 9.21 7.75
C GLN A 651 14.40 8.28 8.87
N GLU A 652 14.97 8.45 10.02
CA GLU A 652 14.62 7.70 11.22
C GLU A 652 13.21 8.05 11.67
N ARG A 653 12.48 7.05 12.19
CA ARG A 653 11.23 7.33 12.91
C ARG A 653 11.57 8.17 14.12
N HIS A 654 10.62 9.02 14.54
CA HIS A 654 10.80 9.91 15.70
C HIS A 654 11.52 9.24 16.87
N ASP A 655 12.03 10.03 17.81
CA ASP A 655 12.88 9.70 18.95
C ASP A 655 12.53 8.45 19.75
N HIS A 656 11.36 7.90 19.53
CA HIS A 656 10.87 6.72 20.18
C HIS A 656 10.73 5.58 19.19
N TYR A 657 11.76 4.78 19.05
CA TYR A 657 11.61 3.45 18.43
C TYR A 657 10.75 2.53 19.30
N GLY A 658 10.27 3.03 20.45
CA GLY A 658 9.36 2.36 21.34
C GLY A 658 7.90 2.66 20.99
N VAL A 659 7.10 1.63 20.76
CA VAL A 659 5.67 1.71 20.53
C VAL A 659 4.96 1.00 21.67
N LEU A 660 4.08 1.73 22.38
CA LEU A 660 3.16 1.13 23.32
C LEU A 660 1.92 0.65 22.57
N ARG A 661 1.55 -0.58 22.81
CA ARG A 661 0.37 -1.21 22.21
C ARG A 661 -0.63 -1.55 23.31
N PHE A 662 -1.90 -1.29 23.06
CA PHE A 662 -3.00 -1.69 23.92
C PHE A 662 -4.02 -2.45 23.11
N GLY A 663 -4.70 -3.38 23.74
CA GLY A 663 -5.71 -4.16 23.06
C GLY A 663 -6.68 -4.85 24.01
N VAL A 664 -7.79 -5.26 23.43
CA VAL A 664 -8.81 -6.07 24.11
C VAL A 664 -9.04 -7.32 23.27
N GLY A 665 -9.13 -8.44 23.93
CA GLY A 665 -9.44 -9.69 23.26
C GLY A 665 -10.30 -10.59 24.15
N GLY A 666 -10.77 -11.65 23.57
CA GLY A 666 -11.53 -12.64 24.28
C GLY A 666 -11.98 -13.78 23.39
N SER A 667 -12.21 -14.93 23.99
CA SER A 667 -12.76 -16.09 23.29
C SER A 667 -13.61 -16.94 24.22
N THR A 668 -14.43 -17.79 23.64
CA THR A 668 -15.21 -18.79 24.39
C THR A 668 -14.31 -19.77 25.10
N ASP A 669 -13.15 -20.08 24.56
CA ASP A 669 -12.17 -21.02 25.14
C ASP A 669 -11.40 -20.43 26.33
N GLN A 670 -11.42 -19.11 26.51
CA GLN A 670 -10.78 -18.42 27.65
C GLN A 670 -11.73 -18.14 28.80
N LYS A 671 -12.95 -18.62 28.70
CA LYS A 671 -13.92 -18.57 29.78
C LYS A 671 -13.41 -19.36 30.98
N ALA A 672 -13.51 -18.77 32.18
CA ALA A 672 -13.20 -19.49 33.42
C ALA A 672 -14.18 -20.65 33.63
N PRO A 673 -13.72 -21.80 34.14
CA PRO A 673 -14.62 -22.89 34.50
C PRO A 673 -15.73 -22.41 35.46
N GLY A 674 -16.99 -22.70 35.13
CA GLY A 674 -18.14 -22.28 35.95
C GLY A 674 -18.61 -20.83 35.76
N ALA A 675 -17.95 -19.99 34.95
CA ALA A 675 -18.41 -18.63 34.72
C ALA A 675 -19.75 -18.59 33.97
N THR A 676 -20.64 -17.66 34.33
CA THR A 676 -21.95 -17.49 33.68
C THR A 676 -21.85 -16.76 32.37
N PHE A 677 -20.91 -15.81 32.25
CA PHE A 677 -20.69 -15.07 31.01
C PHE A 677 -19.98 -15.96 29.97
N PRO A 678 -20.44 -16.01 28.71
CA PRO A 678 -19.95 -16.96 27.72
C PRO A 678 -18.55 -16.68 27.18
N LEU A 679 -17.94 -15.54 27.50
CA LEU A 679 -16.66 -15.09 26.99
C LEU A 679 -15.64 -14.89 28.12
N GLY A 680 -14.43 -15.38 27.91
CA GLY A 680 -13.24 -14.98 28.66
C GLY A 680 -12.63 -13.73 28.02
N LEU A 681 -12.78 -12.57 28.67
CA LEU A 681 -12.19 -11.33 28.20
C LEU A 681 -10.81 -11.12 28.81
N TYR A 682 -9.91 -10.49 28.06
CA TYR A 682 -8.60 -10.04 28.53
C TYR A 682 -8.23 -8.68 27.95
N PHE A 683 -7.45 -7.94 28.70
CA PHE A 683 -6.74 -6.76 28.24
C PHE A 683 -5.31 -7.14 27.89
N SER A 684 -4.76 -6.49 26.88
CA SER A 684 -3.36 -6.64 26.51
C SER A 684 -2.66 -5.30 26.48
N GLY A 685 -1.40 -5.30 26.95
CA GLY A 685 -0.49 -4.18 26.83
C GLY A 685 0.85 -4.69 26.30
N GLY A 686 1.51 -3.94 25.44
CA GLY A 686 2.79 -4.32 24.90
C GLY A 686 3.70 -3.12 24.66
N TYR A 687 4.99 -3.38 24.65
CA TYR A 687 6.02 -2.43 24.31
C TYR A 687 6.95 -3.05 23.28
N ASP A 688 7.10 -2.39 22.14
CA ASP A 688 8.01 -2.76 21.08
C ASP A 688 9.09 -1.69 20.94
N HIS A 689 10.36 -2.09 20.90
CA HIS A 689 11.48 -1.22 20.60
C HIS A 689 12.20 -1.73 19.36
N GLY A 690 12.22 -0.93 18.29
CA GLY A 690 12.66 -1.37 16.95
C GLY A 690 14.13 -1.21 16.65
N ASN A 691 14.91 -0.49 17.45
CA ASN A 691 16.32 -0.19 17.17
C ASN A 691 17.13 0.02 18.46
N LEU A 692 17.14 -0.98 19.31
CA LEU A 692 17.86 -0.90 20.58
C LEU A 692 19.37 -0.70 20.35
N LEU A 693 19.96 0.30 21.02
CA LEU A 693 21.40 0.68 20.93
C LEU A 693 21.83 1.14 19.52
N GLY A 694 20.91 1.44 18.61
CA GLY A 694 21.24 1.81 17.23
C GLY A 694 21.78 0.66 16.37
N ARG A 695 21.65 -0.58 16.84
CA ARG A 695 22.12 -1.80 16.16
C ARG A 695 21.02 -2.58 15.44
N GLY A 696 19.81 -2.02 15.39
CA GLY A 696 18.68 -2.70 14.76
C GLY A 696 18.10 -3.84 15.59
N TYR A 697 18.49 -3.98 16.86
CA TYR A 697 17.92 -5.00 17.75
C TYR A 697 16.46 -4.70 18.04
N LEU A 698 15.64 -5.74 17.98
CA LEU A 698 14.20 -5.66 18.25
C LEU A 698 13.92 -6.22 19.64
N LEU A 699 13.23 -5.45 20.45
CA LEU A 699 12.71 -5.92 21.74
C LEU A 699 11.21 -5.79 21.72
N ARG A 700 10.49 -6.88 21.96
CA ARG A 700 9.04 -6.91 22.06
C ARG A 700 8.65 -7.47 23.41
N SER A 701 7.69 -6.84 24.05
CA SER A 701 7.07 -7.40 25.25
C SER A 701 5.56 -7.28 25.13
N THR A 702 4.84 -8.29 25.63
CA THR A 702 3.38 -8.29 25.64
C THR A 702 2.88 -8.94 26.92
N GLY A 703 2.06 -8.20 27.65
CA GLY A 703 1.31 -8.72 28.80
C GLY A 703 -0.17 -8.85 28.44
N ARG A 704 -0.81 -9.95 28.87
CA ARG A 704 -2.26 -10.15 28.78
C ARG A 704 -2.80 -10.47 30.16
N TRP A 705 -3.91 -9.85 30.48
CA TRP A 705 -4.55 -10.01 31.79
C TRP A 705 -6.06 -10.14 31.62
N GLY A 706 -6.60 -11.28 32.00
CA GLY A 706 -8.01 -11.59 31.89
C GLY A 706 -8.51 -12.45 33.03
N GLN A 707 -9.77 -12.86 32.97
CA GLN A 707 -10.39 -13.69 33.98
C GLN A 707 -9.67 -15.04 34.12
N ASN A 708 -9.36 -15.70 33.00
CA ASN A 708 -8.74 -16.99 32.93
C ASN A 708 -7.46 -17.01 32.08
N LEU A 709 -6.81 -15.86 31.96
CA LEU A 709 -5.59 -15.75 31.19
C LEU A 709 -4.67 -14.70 31.81
N ARG A 710 -3.47 -15.10 32.15
CA ARG A 710 -2.37 -14.20 32.49
C ARG A 710 -1.16 -14.65 31.68
N SER A 711 -0.64 -13.80 30.85
CA SER A 711 0.56 -14.11 30.11
C SER A 711 1.48 -12.90 30.04
N LEU A 712 2.76 -13.19 30.04
CA LEU A 712 3.83 -12.23 29.78
C LEU A 712 4.79 -12.86 28.79
N SER A 713 5.09 -12.16 27.71
CA SER A 713 6.12 -12.54 26.74
C SER A 713 7.12 -11.43 26.57
N ALA A 714 8.37 -11.79 26.37
CA ALA A 714 9.46 -10.89 26.03
C ALA A 714 10.33 -11.56 24.95
N ASP A 715 10.49 -10.90 23.83
CA ASP A 715 11.27 -11.35 22.69
C ASP A 715 12.36 -10.33 22.39
N PHE A 716 13.60 -10.77 22.31
CA PHE A 716 14.73 -10.02 21.80
C PHE A 716 15.20 -10.66 20.50
N GLU A 717 15.38 -9.86 19.46
CA GLU A 717 15.85 -10.31 18.16
C GLU A 717 17.06 -9.49 17.70
N ASP A 718 18.16 -10.17 17.39
CA ASP A 718 19.26 -9.64 16.60
C ASP A 718 19.06 -10.06 15.14
N PRO A 719 18.67 -9.15 14.23
CA PRO A 719 18.34 -9.50 12.85
C PRO A 719 19.56 -9.91 12.02
N ARG A 720 20.79 -9.67 12.51
CA ARG A 720 22.04 -9.94 11.82
C ARG A 720 23.15 -10.35 12.80
N LEU A 721 23.03 -11.53 13.38
CA LEU A 721 24.00 -12.04 14.37
C LEU A 721 25.44 -11.90 13.85
N ALA A 722 26.23 -11.04 14.50
CA ALA A 722 27.60 -10.73 14.11
C ALA A 722 27.76 -10.33 12.61
N GLY A 723 26.78 -9.59 12.04
CA GLY A 723 26.81 -9.15 10.64
C GLY A 723 26.52 -10.26 9.61
N THR A 724 26.18 -11.47 10.06
CA THR A 724 25.87 -12.59 9.18
C THR A 724 24.40 -12.58 8.72
N LEU A 725 24.01 -13.54 7.89
CA LEU A 725 22.62 -13.75 7.49
C LEU A 725 21.80 -14.56 8.52
N PHE A 726 22.39 -14.90 9.65
CA PHE A 726 21.68 -15.55 10.74
C PHE A 726 21.02 -14.51 11.64
N ARG A 727 19.80 -14.79 12.08
CA ARG A 727 19.05 -14.01 13.08
C ARG A 727 19.09 -14.77 14.40
N LEU A 728 19.33 -14.09 15.50
CA LEU A 728 19.24 -14.63 16.84
C LEU A 728 17.94 -14.13 17.48
N GLN A 729 17.15 -15.03 18.01
CA GLN A 729 15.98 -14.70 18.81
C GLN A 729 16.11 -15.32 20.21
N LEU A 730 15.96 -14.50 21.23
CA LEU A 730 15.82 -14.88 22.62
C LEU A 730 14.39 -14.60 23.04
N ALA A 731 13.67 -15.60 23.52
CA ALA A 731 12.30 -15.41 23.97
C ALA A 731 12.12 -15.99 25.37
N ALA A 732 11.31 -15.28 26.16
CA ALA A 732 10.85 -15.72 27.45
C ALA A 732 9.33 -15.50 27.54
N ASP A 733 8.60 -16.57 27.81
CA ASP A 733 7.15 -16.59 27.88
C ASP A 733 6.68 -17.17 29.20
N TYR A 734 5.68 -16.54 29.78
CA TYR A 734 4.95 -17.04 30.93
C TYR A 734 3.45 -17.05 30.65
N LEU A 735 2.79 -18.17 30.87
CA LEU A 735 1.36 -18.37 30.71
C LEU A 735 0.78 -18.99 31.96
N ALA A 736 -0.26 -18.40 32.53
CA ALA A 736 -1.07 -18.98 33.59
C ALA A 736 -2.55 -18.95 33.18
N ARG A 737 -3.20 -20.11 33.25
CA ARG A 737 -4.63 -20.25 32.98
C ARG A 737 -5.20 -21.47 33.67
N GLU A 738 -6.49 -21.42 34.00
CA GLU A 738 -7.20 -22.56 34.49
C GLU A 738 -7.84 -23.36 33.36
N THR A 739 -7.64 -24.64 33.30
CA THR A 739 -8.21 -25.56 32.30
C THR A 739 -8.93 -26.70 32.97
N GLU A 740 -9.94 -27.26 32.31
CA GLU A 740 -10.63 -28.45 32.84
C GLU A 740 -9.72 -29.70 32.90
N ARG A 741 -8.69 -29.73 32.06
CA ARG A 741 -7.74 -30.85 31.95
C ARG A 741 -6.68 -30.86 33.04
N LEU A 742 -6.14 -29.69 33.36
CA LEU A 742 -4.96 -29.57 34.23
C LEU A 742 -5.15 -28.53 35.36
N GLY A 743 -6.40 -28.12 35.63
CA GLY A 743 -6.67 -27.10 36.64
C GLY A 743 -5.86 -25.81 36.42
N ASP A 744 -5.25 -25.32 37.51
CA ASP A 744 -4.36 -24.14 37.43
C ASP A 744 -3.06 -24.50 36.74
N THR A 745 -3.01 -24.19 35.44
CA THR A 745 -1.88 -24.52 34.58
C THR A 745 -0.95 -23.30 34.44
N ARG A 746 0.33 -23.51 34.70
CA ARG A 746 1.37 -22.50 34.54
C ARG A 746 2.47 -23.06 33.68
N VAL A 747 2.89 -22.30 32.69
CA VAL A 747 3.96 -22.66 31.79
C VAL A 747 4.92 -21.47 31.63
N GLY A 748 6.16 -21.70 32.02
CA GLY A 748 7.28 -20.79 31.79
C GLY A 748 8.16 -21.35 30.67
N THR A 749 8.50 -20.61 29.66
CA THR A 749 9.40 -21.05 28.56
C THR A 749 10.48 -20.00 28.33
N ALA A 750 11.74 -20.43 28.30
CA ALA A 750 12.85 -19.64 27.83
C ALA A 750 13.45 -20.33 26.59
N SER A 751 13.71 -19.59 25.53
CA SER A 751 14.23 -20.18 24.30
C SER A 751 15.29 -19.31 23.62
N VAL A 752 16.22 -19.99 22.96
CA VAL A 752 17.22 -19.41 22.07
C VAL A 752 17.02 -20.03 20.70
N THR A 753 16.77 -19.19 19.70
CA THR A 753 16.53 -19.65 18.33
C THR A 753 17.50 -18.94 17.38
N ILE A 754 18.15 -19.70 16.53
CA ILE A 754 18.97 -19.19 15.43
C ILE A 754 18.20 -19.49 14.14
N LEU A 755 17.92 -18.44 13.38
CA LEU A 755 17.13 -18.53 12.14
C LEU A 755 17.99 -18.09 10.96
N ARG A 756 17.72 -18.70 9.80
CA ARG A 756 18.26 -18.29 8.51
C ARG A 756 17.22 -18.42 7.42
N GLN A 757 17.03 -17.37 6.66
CA GLN A 757 16.26 -17.45 5.42
C GLN A 757 17.14 -18.04 4.32
N LEU A 758 16.75 -19.19 3.79
CA LEU A 758 17.51 -19.89 2.74
C LEU A 758 17.14 -19.34 1.34
N PHE A 759 15.86 -19.07 1.12
CA PHE A 759 15.34 -18.43 -0.07
C PHE A 759 14.06 -17.64 0.30
N PRO A 760 13.55 -16.74 -0.55
CA PRO A 760 12.38 -15.93 -0.24
C PRO A 760 11.19 -16.77 0.25
N GLY A 761 10.70 -16.45 1.44
CA GLY A 761 9.59 -17.15 2.07
C GLY A 761 9.95 -18.40 2.84
N PHE A 762 11.18 -18.93 2.75
CA PHE A 762 11.61 -20.14 3.47
C PHE A 762 12.62 -19.80 4.57
N ASP A 763 12.20 -19.90 5.80
CA ASP A 763 13.01 -19.75 7.00
C ASP A 763 13.31 -21.14 7.59
N SER A 764 14.58 -21.41 7.90
CA SER A 764 15.03 -22.57 8.67
C SER A 764 15.55 -22.11 10.02
N PHE A 765 15.38 -22.90 11.06
CA PHE A 765 15.83 -22.55 12.39
C PHE A 765 16.26 -23.76 13.24
N ALA A 766 17.16 -23.48 14.15
CA ALA A 766 17.52 -24.36 15.27
C ALA A 766 17.13 -23.66 16.57
N ARG A 767 16.48 -24.38 17.49
CA ARG A 767 15.98 -23.85 18.75
C ARG A 767 16.40 -24.72 19.90
N TYR A 768 16.89 -24.11 20.96
CA TYR A 768 16.96 -24.67 22.29
C TYR A 768 15.90 -24.01 23.15
N GLN A 769 15.19 -24.79 23.95
CA GLN A 769 14.18 -24.26 24.89
C GLN A 769 14.19 -25.01 26.21
N LEU A 770 14.00 -24.25 27.28
CA LEU A 770 13.74 -24.75 28.62
C LEU A 770 12.30 -24.38 28.99
N ARG A 771 11.51 -25.38 29.35
CA ARG A 771 10.10 -25.25 29.63
C ARG A 771 9.75 -25.84 30.99
N ASP A 772 9.29 -25.02 31.92
CA ASP A 772 8.74 -25.41 33.22
C ASP A 772 7.22 -25.39 33.13
N SER A 773 6.59 -26.50 33.24
CA SER A 773 5.14 -26.65 33.11
C SER A 773 4.59 -27.28 34.39
N SER A 774 3.56 -26.65 34.95
CA SER A 774 2.85 -27.20 36.12
C SER A 774 1.33 -27.11 35.95
N GLY A 775 0.65 -28.04 36.56
CA GLY A 775 -0.81 -28.11 36.57
C GLY A 775 -1.33 -28.78 37.82
N THR A 776 -2.63 -28.82 38.00
CA THR A 776 -3.29 -29.52 39.10
C THR A 776 -4.17 -30.60 38.54
N GLU A 777 -3.85 -31.86 38.87
CA GLU A 777 -4.72 -32.99 38.55
C GLU A 777 -5.75 -33.19 39.63
N PHE A 778 -7.01 -33.33 39.23
CA PHE A 778 -8.07 -33.71 40.16
C PHE A 778 -8.00 -35.23 40.44
N LEU A 779 -7.60 -35.60 41.61
CA LEU A 779 -7.68 -36.96 42.10
C LEU A 779 -9.08 -37.23 42.65
N VAL A 780 -9.52 -38.45 42.52
CA VAL A 780 -10.83 -38.99 42.88
C VAL A 780 -11.37 -38.49 44.22
N ARG A 781 -12.64 -38.07 44.25
CA ARG A 781 -13.40 -38.01 45.53
C ARG A 781 -13.55 -39.42 46.07
N GLY A 782 -12.89 -39.73 47.18
CA GLY A 782 -13.13 -40.94 47.90
C GLY A 782 -14.51 -40.98 48.54
N SER A 783 -15.17 -42.10 48.53
CA SER A 783 -16.43 -42.35 49.29
C SER A 783 -16.16 -42.38 50.75
N GLY A 784 -16.13 -41.26 51.42
CA GLY A 784 -15.97 -41.15 52.90
C GLY A 784 -15.88 -39.67 53.25
N ALA A 785 -16.40 -39.29 54.38
CA ALA A 785 -16.75 -37.99 54.95
C ALA A 785 -15.77 -36.82 54.78
N ASP A 786 -14.71 -36.87 53.96
CA ASP A 786 -13.84 -35.75 53.59
C ASP A 786 -14.25 -35.19 52.23
N GLU A 787 -15.00 -34.09 52.25
CA GLU A 787 -15.47 -33.33 51.08
C GLU A 787 -14.34 -32.60 50.29
N ASN A 788 -13.09 -32.77 50.68
CA ASN A 788 -11.95 -32.14 50.00
C ASN A 788 -11.53 -32.99 48.80
N ALA A 789 -11.80 -32.50 47.59
CA ALA A 789 -11.25 -33.04 46.37
C ALA A 789 -9.72 -33.10 46.53
N ARG A 790 -9.14 -34.32 46.55
CA ARG A 790 -7.69 -34.46 46.53
C ARG A 790 -7.17 -34.02 45.18
N THR A 791 -6.37 -32.97 45.17
CA THR A 791 -5.67 -32.48 43.99
C THR A 791 -4.20 -32.85 44.12
N ALA A 792 -3.60 -33.35 43.05
CA ALA A 792 -2.15 -33.54 42.96
C ALA A 792 -1.56 -32.51 42.04
N ARG A 793 -0.50 -31.85 42.49
CA ARG A 793 0.29 -30.99 41.60
C ARG A 793 1.13 -31.90 40.71
N ILE A 794 1.03 -31.66 39.40
CA ILE A 794 1.88 -32.28 38.39
C ILE A 794 2.78 -31.19 37.80
N SER A 795 4.04 -31.50 37.61
CA SER A 795 5.02 -30.59 36.99
C SER A 795 5.98 -31.35 36.10
N ALA A 796 6.52 -30.68 35.13
CA ALA A 796 7.60 -31.19 34.28
C ALA A 796 8.51 -30.03 33.88
N LEU A 797 9.80 -30.18 34.17
CA LEU A 797 10.84 -29.35 33.61
C LEU A 797 11.44 -30.06 32.41
N VAL A 798 11.38 -29.43 31.25
CA VAL A 798 11.80 -30.00 29.98
C VAL A 798 12.80 -29.09 29.29
N GLY A 799 14.04 -29.56 29.12
CA GLY A 799 15.00 -28.97 28.20
C GLY A 799 14.94 -29.71 26.87
N ALA A 800 14.78 -28.99 25.79
CA ALA A 800 14.67 -29.56 24.47
C ALA A 800 15.49 -28.75 23.43
N ALA A 801 16.12 -29.48 22.52
CA ALA A 801 16.75 -28.91 21.34
C ALA A 801 16.07 -29.44 20.07
N GLY A 802 15.91 -28.61 19.09
CA GLY A 802 15.20 -28.99 17.86
C GLY A 802 15.52 -28.13 16.66
N VAL A 803 15.06 -28.62 15.52
CA VAL A 803 15.20 -27.96 14.23
C VAL A 803 13.84 -27.81 13.57
N GLY A 804 13.70 -26.78 12.80
CA GLY A 804 12.43 -26.52 12.12
C GLY A 804 12.57 -25.66 10.90
N PHE A 805 11.45 -25.51 10.21
CA PHE A 805 11.34 -24.65 9.05
C PHE A 805 9.96 -24.03 8.98
N GLU A 806 9.88 -22.89 8.30
CA GLU A 806 8.64 -22.23 7.92
C GLU A 806 8.75 -21.77 6.45
N TYR A 807 7.79 -22.19 5.63
CA TYR A 807 7.62 -21.71 4.27
C TYR A 807 6.30 -20.95 4.16
N LEU A 808 6.38 -19.68 3.77
CA LEU A 808 5.26 -18.76 3.69
C LEU A 808 5.20 -18.11 2.33
N GLN A 809 4.10 -18.36 1.59
CA GLN A 809 3.84 -17.79 0.28
C GLN A 809 2.38 -17.31 0.21
N PHE A 810 2.09 -16.16 0.81
CA PHE A 810 0.80 -15.49 0.73
C PHE A 810 0.90 -14.20 -0.10
N ASP A 811 -0.15 -13.88 -0.84
CA ASP A 811 -0.36 -12.60 -1.54
C ASP A 811 -0.40 -11.42 -0.56
N ASN A 812 -1.03 -11.62 0.58
CA ASN A 812 -1.09 -10.66 1.69
C ASN A 812 -0.88 -11.39 3.02
N ARG A 813 0.06 -10.93 3.84
CA ARG A 813 0.36 -11.56 5.13
C ARG A 813 -0.71 -11.32 6.19
N LEU A 814 -1.44 -10.19 6.11
CA LEU A 814 -2.47 -9.84 7.10
C LEU A 814 -3.82 -10.48 6.77
N VAL A 815 -4.24 -10.39 5.51
CA VAL A 815 -5.51 -10.94 5.04
C VAL A 815 -5.25 -11.76 3.78
N PRO A 816 -4.75 -13.00 3.90
CA PRO A 816 -4.40 -13.81 2.74
C PRO A 816 -5.65 -14.21 1.95
N GLN A 817 -5.60 -13.94 0.64
CA GLN A 817 -6.62 -14.32 -0.32
C GLN A 817 -6.19 -15.54 -1.15
N GLN A 818 -4.87 -15.73 -1.30
CA GLN A 818 -4.27 -16.81 -2.05
C GLN A 818 -2.90 -17.17 -1.46
N GLY A 819 -2.56 -18.46 -1.53
CA GLY A 819 -1.24 -18.96 -1.18
C GLY A 819 -1.26 -20.02 -0.10
N PHE A 820 -0.11 -20.33 0.45
CA PHE A 820 0.00 -21.34 1.51
C PHE A 820 1.13 -21.04 2.49
N LYS A 821 1.00 -21.64 3.66
CA LYS A 821 2.01 -21.73 4.72
C LYS A 821 2.24 -23.20 5.03
N LEU A 822 3.50 -23.60 5.16
CA LEU A 822 3.91 -24.91 5.66
C LEU A 822 4.98 -24.70 6.72
N SER A 823 4.83 -25.30 7.89
CA SER A 823 5.86 -25.26 8.92
C SER A 823 6.02 -26.62 9.59
N GLY A 824 7.24 -26.93 9.96
CA GLY A 824 7.60 -28.15 10.65
C GLY A 824 8.61 -27.87 11.76
N PHE A 825 8.50 -28.60 12.87
CA PHE A 825 9.43 -28.55 13.99
C PHE A 825 9.58 -29.94 14.62
N ALA A 826 10.82 -30.34 14.82
CA ALA A 826 11.16 -31.56 15.51
C ALA A 826 12.08 -31.23 16.70
N GLU A 827 11.75 -31.69 17.88
CA GLU A 827 12.51 -31.50 19.11
C GLU A 827 12.84 -32.79 19.81
N LEU A 828 14.01 -32.87 20.42
CA LEU A 828 14.47 -33.91 21.33
C LEU A 828 14.60 -33.30 22.72
N ALA A 829 13.91 -33.86 23.68
CA ALA A 829 14.03 -33.52 25.10
C ALA A 829 14.84 -34.59 25.82
N THR A 830 15.76 -34.16 26.68
CA THR A 830 16.56 -35.09 27.53
C THR A 830 16.89 -34.43 28.87
N PRO A 831 17.21 -35.21 29.91
CA PRO A 831 17.70 -34.69 31.20
C PRO A 831 18.94 -33.78 31.06
N ALA A 832 19.87 -34.12 30.16
CA ALA A 832 21.07 -33.31 29.92
C ALA A 832 20.71 -31.89 29.42
N LEU A 833 19.71 -31.76 28.55
CA LEU A 833 19.23 -30.48 28.04
C LEU A 833 18.45 -29.70 29.11
N SER A 834 17.93 -30.36 30.14
CA SER A 834 17.32 -29.73 31.30
C SER A 834 18.29 -29.40 32.42
N LEU A 835 19.60 -29.35 32.12
CA LEU A 835 20.69 -29.11 33.09
C LEU A 835 20.69 -30.15 34.22
N GLY A 836 20.20 -31.39 33.98
CA GLY A 836 20.06 -32.44 34.95
C GLY A 836 18.88 -32.29 35.93
N LEU A 837 18.04 -31.27 35.79
CA LEU A 837 16.92 -30.96 36.66
C LEU A 837 15.59 -31.60 36.20
N GLY A 838 15.51 -32.10 34.96
CA GLY A 838 14.34 -32.78 34.38
C GLY A 838 14.59 -34.24 34.18
N GLU A 839 13.58 -35.12 34.27
CA GLU A 839 13.67 -36.57 34.14
C GLU A 839 13.16 -37.09 32.77
N ASN A 840 12.58 -36.25 31.94
CA ASN A 840 11.83 -36.67 30.76
C ASN A 840 12.73 -36.81 29.51
N THR A 841 12.56 -37.93 28.79
CA THR A 841 13.22 -38.14 27.50
C THR A 841 12.19 -38.48 26.43
N PHE A 842 12.03 -37.62 25.44
CA PHE A 842 11.08 -37.85 24.34
C PHE A 842 11.48 -37.08 23.08
N VAL A 843 10.92 -37.48 21.95
CA VAL A 843 10.94 -36.72 20.69
C VAL A 843 9.53 -36.24 20.39
N LYS A 844 9.41 -34.97 19.95
CA LYS A 844 8.17 -34.44 19.40
C LYS A 844 8.39 -33.92 17.97
N VAL A 845 7.44 -34.22 17.10
CA VAL A 845 7.38 -33.70 15.73
C VAL A 845 6.04 -33.01 15.52
N GLN A 846 6.07 -31.80 14.98
CA GLN A 846 4.88 -31.05 14.66
C GLN A 846 5.00 -30.53 13.24
N VAL A 847 3.93 -30.71 12.45
CA VAL A 847 3.81 -30.20 11.08
C VAL A 847 2.45 -29.51 10.94
N GLN A 848 2.44 -28.36 10.37
CA GLN A 848 1.19 -27.64 10.08
C GLN A 848 1.23 -27.00 8.71
N SER A 849 0.10 -27.04 8.01
CA SER A 849 -0.11 -26.34 6.77
C SER A 849 -1.38 -25.52 6.82
N LEU A 850 -1.38 -24.39 6.10
CA LEU A 850 -2.55 -23.58 5.83
C LEU A 850 -2.53 -23.21 4.36
N SER A 851 -3.55 -23.61 3.61
CA SER A 851 -3.73 -23.26 2.21
C SER A 851 -4.95 -22.36 2.04
N VAL A 852 -4.85 -21.36 1.21
CA VAL A 852 -5.96 -20.49 0.81
C VAL A 852 -6.05 -20.50 -0.71
N VAL A 853 -7.16 -21.02 -1.24
CA VAL A 853 -7.40 -21.16 -2.67
C VAL A 853 -8.59 -20.28 -3.05
N PRO A 854 -8.42 -19.27 -3.91
CA PRO A 854 -9.53 -18.48 -4.44
C PRO A 854 -10.32 -19.34 -5.44
N LEU A 855 -11.60 -19.57 -5.17
CA LEU A 855 -12.51 -20.26 -6.08
C LEU A 855 -13.17 -19.27 -7.06
N SER A 856 -13.34 -18.02 -6.64
CA SER A 856 -13.81 -16.91 -7.46
C SER A 856 -13.37 -15.58 -6.82
N ARG A 857 -13.77 -14.42 -7.41
CA ARG A 857 -13.47 -13.10 -6.84
C ARG A 857 -13.98 -12.90 -5.40
N ARG A 858 -15.00 -13.65 -4.98
CA ARG A 858 -15.63 -13.52 -3.66
C ARG A 858 -15.49 -14.76 -2.80
N TRP A 859 -15.27 -15.93 -3.39
CA TRP A 859 -15.23 -17.21 -2.67
C TRP A 859 -13.81 -17.70 -2.52
N SER A 860 -13.45 -18.12 -1.32
CA SER A 860 -12.17 -18.74 -1.00
C SER A 860 -12.35 -19.99 -0.16
N LEU A 861 -11.57 -21.01 -0.47
CA LEU A 861 -11.47 -22.24 0.32
C LEU A 861 -10.19 -22.17 1.14
N ARG A 862 -10.32 -22.35 2.44
CA ARG A 862 -9.20 -22.41 3.39
C ARG A 862 -9.10 -23.81 3.96
N HIS A 863 -7.93 -24.39 3.95
CA HIS A 863 -7.66 -25.70 4.52
C HIS A 863 -6.43 -25.65 5.43
N GLY A 864 -6.64 -25.99 6.70
CA GLY A 864 -5.59 -26.13 7.71
C GLY A 864 -5.39 -27.60 8.10
N LEU A 865 -4.18 -28.11 7.96
CA LEU A 865 -3.81 -29.44 8.44
C LEU A 865 -2.76 -29.29 9.55
N ARG A 866 -2.96 -29.99 10.67
CA ARG A 866 -2.02 -30.01 11.80
C ARG A 866 -1.77 -31.44 12.23
N TYR A 867 -0.53 -31.84 12.21
CA TYR A 867 -0.04 -33.12 12.71
C TYR A 867 0.93 -32.85 13.86
N ALA A 868 0.77 -33.59 14.96
CA ALA A 868 1.69 -33.53 16.08
C ALA A 868 1.81 -34.92 16.71
N GLN A 869 3.04 -35.40 16.89
CA GLN A 869 3.33 -36.65 17.50
C GLN A 869 4.49 -36.52 18.49
N GLY A 870 4.35 -37.13 19.65
CA GLY A 870 5.40 -37.29 20.65
C GLY A 870 5.65 -38.76 20.95
N VAL A 871 6.92 -39.13 21.04
CA VAL A 871 7.35 -40.49 21.33
C VAL A 871 8.23 -40.46 22.58
N PRO A 872 7.77 -41.01 23.73
CA PRO A 872 8.62 -41.17 24.88
C PRO A 872 9.77 -42.17 24.59
N LEU A 873 10.95 -41.89 25.10
CA LEU A 873 12.16 -42.67 24.91
C LEU A 873 12.72 -43.23 26.25
N ASP A 874 12.05 -42.90 27.34
CA ASP A 874 12.39 -43.32 28.72
C ASP A 874 11.70 -44.62 29.17
N GLY A 875 11.08 -45.37 28.27
CA GLY A 875 10.31 -46.57 28.52
C GLY A 875 8.86 -46.32 28.96
N SER A 876 8.45 -45.07 29.14
CA SER A 876 7.05 -44.72 29.38
C SER A 876 6.23 -44.90 28.10
N THR A 877 4.92 -45.15 28.21
CA THR A 877 4.01 -45.25 27.06
C THR A 877 3.42 -43.91 26.66
N LEU A 878 3.41 -42.94 27.56
CA LEU A 878 2.77 -41.65 27.38
C LEU A 878 3.72 -40.52 27.77
N LEU A 879 3.61 -39.40 27.05
CA LEU A 879 4.25 -38.16 27.44
C LEU A 879 3.79 -37.68 28.83
N PRO A 880 4.58 -36.87 29.54
CA PRO A 880 4.12 -36.16 30.73
C PRO A 880 2.77 -35.49 30.48
N LYS A 881 1.84 -35.51 31.41
CA LYS A 881 0.47 -34.99 31.21
C LYS A 881 0.42 -33.54 30.71
N VAL A 882 1.34 -32.72 31.17
CA VAL A 882 1.47 -31.30 30.76
C VAL A 882 1.98 -31.14 29.32
N GLU A 883 2.63 -32.16 28.77
CA GLU A 883 3.23 -32.18 27.43
C GLU A 883 2.36 -32.88 26.37
N ARG A 884 1.24 -33.52 26.77
CA ARG A 884 0.32 -34.24 25.85
C ARG A 884 -0.45 -33.25 24.98
N PHE A 885 -0.72 -33.67 23.75
CA PHE A 885 -1.57 -32.95 22.83
C PHE A 885 -3.06 -33.11 23.20
N ALA A 886 -3.83 -32.04 23.00
CA ALA A 886 -5.27 -32.09 23.17
C ALA A 886 -5.95 -31.34 22.00
N ALA A 887 -7.25 -31.51 21.82
CA ALA A 887 -8.07 -30.86 20.85
C ALA A 887 -9.48 -30.60 21.38
N GLY A 888 -10.19 -29.68 20.77
CA GLY A 888 -11.49 -29.11 21.12
C GLY A 888 -11.37 -27.61 21.28
N GLY A 889 -12.44 -26.88 21.01
CA GLY A 889 -12.48 -25.43 21.14
C GLY A 889 -12.42 -24.68 19.82
N ASP A 890 -12.42 -23.36 19.92
CA ASP A 890 -12.58 -22.43 18.78
C ASP A 890 -11.43 -22.43 17.78
N THR A 891 -10.24 -22.86 18.17
CA THR A 891 -9.03 -22.86 17.33
C THR A 891 -8.62 -24.23 16.79
N THR A 892 -9.24 -25.32 17.28
CA THR A 892 -8.81 -26.69 16.91
C THR A 892 -9.94 -27.53 16.33
N LEU A 893 -10.96 -27.83 17.09
CA LEU A 893 -12.10 -28.65 16.69
C LEU A 893 -13.38 -27.99 17.22
N ARG A 894 -13.98 -27.15 16.38
CA ARG A 894 -15.19 -26.40 16.73
C ARG A 894 -16.38 -27.34 16.91
N GLY A 895 -17.28 -26.98 17.81
CA GLY A 895 -18.40 -27.85 18.26
C GLY A 895 -18.11 -28.62 19.55
N TYR A 896 -16.86 -28.87 19.86
CA TYR A 896 -16.42 -29.53 21.10
C TYR A 896 -15.92 -28.49 22.11
N GLN A 897 -16.01 -28.83 23.39
CA GLN A 897 -15.40 -28.01 24.45
C GLN A 897 -13.88 -28.02 24.35
N PHE A 898 -13.25 -26.99 24.93
CA PHE A 898 -11.83 -26.85 24.99
C PHE A 898 -11.16 -28.12 25.58
N ASP A 899 -10.19 -28.68 24.85
CA ASP A 899 -9.42 -29.90 25.19
C ASP A 899 -10.24 -31.20 25.36
N ARG A 900 -11.54 -31.27 25.03
CA ARG A 900 -12.43 -32.39 25.24
C ARG A 900 -12.63 -33.35 24.06
N ALA A 901 -11.87 -33.25 23.00
CA ALA A 901 -11.98 -34.19 21.87
C ALA A 901 -11.71 -35.66 22.28
N ARG A 902 -10.91 -35.87 23.32
CA ARG A 902 -10.66 -37.16 23.93
C ARG A 902 -10.90 -37.06 25.41
N THR A 903 -11.83 -37.87 25.92
CA THR A 903 -12.22 -37.90 27.35
C THR A 903 -12.13 -39.29 27.91
N GLU A 904 -11.78 -39.39 29.19
CA GLU A 904 -11.86 -40.58 30.02
C GLU A 904 -13.11 -40.49 30.89
N VAL A 905 -13.84 -41.61 30.99
CA VAL A 905 -15.01 -41.71 31.85
C VAL A 905 -14.54 -42.31 33.18
N ARG A 906 -14.79 -41.62 34.26
CA ARG A 906 -14.53 -42.10 35.61
C ARG A 906 -15.84 -42.18 36.37
N GLU A 907 -16.11 -43.36 36.94
CA GLU A 907 -17.30 -43.65 37.73
C GLU A 907 -16.93 -43.64 39.20
N TYR A 908 -17.67 -42.87 39.97
CA TYR A 908 -17.47 -42.78 41.41
C TYR A 908 -18.73 -43.24 42.12
N PRO A 909 -18.66 -44.26 42.97
CA PRO A 909 -19.77 -44.59 43.81
C PRO A 909 -20.03 -43.48 44.87
N VAL A 910 -21.24 -42.97 44.85
CA VAL A 910 -21.71 -41.97 45.84
C VAL A 910 -22.57 -42.68 46.89
N ALA A 911 -22.73 -42.05 48.06
CA ALA A 911 -23.66 -42.53 49.11
C ALA A 911 -25.06 -42.76 48.51
N ASN A 912 -25.78 -43.83 48.92
CA ASN A 912 -27.06 -44.29 48.42
C ASN A 912 -27.07 -45.09 47.08
N GLY A 913 -25.96 -45.71 46.71
CA GLY A 913 -25.91 -46.55 45.53
C GLY A 913 -25.97 -45.86 44.18
N LEU A 914 -25.87 -44.57 44.22
CA LEU A 914 -25.74 -43.72 42.96
C LEU A 914 -24.27 -43.72 42.52
N THR A 915 -24.04 -43.79 41.23
CA THR A 915 -22.72 -43.61 40.61
C THR A 915 -22.62 -42.23 39.97
N LEU A 916 -21.66 -41.43 40.41
CA LEU A 916 -21.32 -40.18 39.75
C LEU A 916 -20.38 -40.45 38.57
N VAL A 917 -20.84 -40.16 37.40
CA VAL A 917 -20.04 -40.29 36.17
C VAL A 917 -19.42 -38.94 35.81
N GLN A 918 -18.10 -38.85 35.78
CA GLN A 918 -17.38 -37.64 35.40
C GLN A 918 -16.53 -37.91 34.17
N TYR A 919 -16.44 -36.88 33.31
CA TYR A 919 -15.71 -36.93 32.05
C TYR A 919 -14.49 -36.00 32.15
N PHE A 920 -13.29 -36.58 32.06
CA PHE A 920 -12.02 -35.84 32.14
C PHE A 920 -11.34 -35.76 30.80
N PRO A 921 -10.87 -34.57 30.35
CA PRO A 921 -10.04 -34.45 29.17
C PRO A 921 -8.70 -35.17 29.36
N LEU A 922 -8.35 -36.09 28.45
CA LEU A 922 -7.19 -36.94 28.63
C LEU A 922 -5.94 -36.44 27.91
N GLY A 923 -6.07 -35.94 26.72
CA GLY A 923 -4.96 -35.66 25.80
C GLY A 923 -4.29 -36.94 25.29
N GLY A 924 -3.30 -36.85 24.45
CA GLY A 924 -2.58 -37.99 23.86
C GLY A 924 -1.20 -37.62 23.33
N ASN A 925 -0.46 -38.63 22.88
CA ASN A 925 0.85 -38.43 22.26
C ASN A 925 0.73 -38.02 20.77
N LEU A 926 -0.42 -38.25 20.15
CA LEU A 926 -0.71 -37.99 18.75
C LEU A 926 -1.93 -37.07 18.61
N ARG A 927 -1.84 -36.09 17.73
CA ARG A 927 -2.96 -35.25 17.32
C ARG A 927 -2.92 -35.01 15.82
N ILE A 928 -4.04 -35.25 15.15
CA ILE A 928 -4.25 -34.92 13.74
C ILE A 928 -5.51 -34.06 13.63
N LEU A 929 -5.42 -32.91 13.00
CA LEU A 929 -6.53 -31.97 12.80
C LEU A 929 -6.57 -31.52 11.34
N SER A 930 -7.77 -31.48 10.77
CA SER A 930 -8.07 -30.89 9.47
C SER A 930 -9.22 -29.91 9.62
N ASN A 931 -8.98 -28.65 9.30
CA ASN A 931 -9.97 -27.58 9.32
C ASN A 931 -10.23 -27.11 7.91
N LEU A 932 -11.44 -27.21 7.42
CA LEU A 932 -11.85 -26.80 6.09
C LEU A 932 -12.91 -25.70 6.21
N ASP A 933 -12.61 -24.51 5.69
CA ASP A 933 -13.51 -23.35 5.70
C ASP A 933 -13.77 -22.87 4.28
N LEU A 934 -15.02 -22.81 3.88
CA LEU A 934 -15.47 -22.15 2.66
C LEU A 934 -16.01 -20.76 3.04
N GLN A 935 -15.32 -19.72 2.60
CA GLN A 935 -15.64 -18.33 2.95
C GLN A 935 -16.08 -17.53 1.74
N VAL A 936 -17.04 -16.65 1.93
CA VAL A 936 -17.49 -15.67 0.95
C VAL A 936 -17.29 -14.26 1.48
N GLN A 937 -16.71 -13.39 0.68
CA GLN A 937 -16.62 -11.97 0.96
C GLN A 937 -17.94 -11.29 0.67
N LEU A 938 -18.57 -10.72 1.70
CA LEU A 938 -19.82 -10.00 1.59
C LEU A 938 -19.60 -8.55 1.15
N ALA A 939 -18.78 -7.82 1.90
CA ALA A 939 -18.42 -6.43 1.59
C ALA A 939 -17.14 -6.02 2.34
N GLY A 940 -16.17 -5.40 1.67
CA GLY A 940 -14.93 -4.92 2.30
C GLY A 940 -14.26 -6.00 3.17
N PRO A 941 -14.03 -5.75 4.47
CA PRO A 941 -13.40 -6.71 5.39
C PRO A 941 -14.37 -7.76 5.96
N LEU A 942 -15.65 -7.76 5.56
CA LEU A 942 -16.69 -8.64 6.07
C LEU A 942 -16.81 -9.92 5.26
N TYR A 943 -16.73 -11.07 5.95
CA TYR A 943 -16.86 -12.40 5.38
C TYR A 943 -17.89 -13.22 6.14
N ALA A 944 -18.44 -14.22 5.49
CA ALA A 944 -19.23 -15.30 6.08
C ALA A 944 -18.74 -16.63 5.51
N GLY A 945 -19.12 -17.75 6.14
CA GLY A 945 -18.70 -19.05 5.64
C GLY A 945 -19.36 -20.23 6.32
N VAL A 946 -18.98 -21.41 5.84
CA VAL A 946 -19.29 -22.70 6.43
C VAL A 946 -18.00 -23.46 6.62
N PHE A 947 -17.97 -24.35 7.59
CA PHE A 947 -16.77 -25.12 7.90
C PHE A 947 -17.05 -26.57 8.27
N LEU A 948 -16.02 -27.37 8.10
CA LEU A 948 -15.93 -28.76 8.55
C LEU A 948 -14.59 -28.97 9.23
N ASP A 949 -14.60 -29.29 10.51
CA ASP A 949 -13.42 -29.63 11.28
C ASP A 949 -13.41 -31.14 11.53
N THR A 950 -12.26 -31.77 11.36
CA THR A 950 -12.06 -33.21 11.62
C THR A 950 -10.82 -33.36 12.45
N GLY A 951 -10.87 -34.17 13.50
CA GLY A 951 -9.72 -34.37 14.38
C GLY A 951 -9.72 -35.64 15.16
N ILE A 952 -8.53 -36.04 15.55
CA ILE A 952 -8.29 -37.19 16.43
C ILE A 952 -7.14 -36.92 17.38
N VAL A 953 -7.27 -37.37 18.60
CA VAL A 953 -6.22 -37.38 19.63
C VAL A 953 -6.07 -38.80 20.17
N GLU A 954 -4.88 -39.40 20.04
CA GLU A 954 -4.60 -40.77 20.42
C GLU A 954 -3.19 -40.94 21.02
N ASP A 955 -2.90 -42.13 21.55
CA ASP A 955 -1.59 -42.37 22.16
C ASP A 955 -0.53 -42.80 21.15
N SER A 956 -0.93 -43.36 20.02
CA SER A 956 -0.01 -43.76 18.95
C SER A 956 -0.71 -43.76 17.58
N LEU A 957 0.09 -43.77 16.51
CA LEU A 957 -0.42 -43.85 15.15
C LEU A 957 -1.14 -45.19 14.91
N ALA A 958 -0.69 -46.29 15.55
CA ALA A 958 -1.34 -47.61 15.48
C ALA A 958 -2.73 -47.64 16.13
N ALA A 959 -2.98 -46.75 17.11
CA ALA A 959 -4.27 -46.61 17.76
C ALA A 959 -5.29 -45.79 16.93
N VAL A 960 -4.86 -45.13 15.83
CA VAL A 960 -5.75 -44.35 14.97
C VAL A 960 -6.66 -45.31 14.20
N ARG A 961 -7.95 -45.22 14.44
CA ARG A 961 -9.00 -45.94 13.71
C ARG A 961 -9.98 -44.89 13.13
N ALA A 962 -10.42 -45.09 11.90
CA ALA A 962 -11.34 -44.14 11.23
C ALA A 962 -12.60 -43.85 12.08
N GLY A 963 -13.13 -44.81 12.80
CA GLY A 963 -14.30 -44.68 13.69
C GLY A 963 -14.09 -43.82 14.95
N ARG A 964 -12.87 -43.38 15.25
CA ARG A 964 -12.55 -42.48 16.41
C ARG A 964 -12.34 -41.03 16.04
N PHE A 965 -12.38 -40.69 14.74
CA PHE A 965 -12.36 -39.29 14.34
C PHE A 965 -13.57 -38.55 14.87
N ARG A 966 -13.34 -37.35 15.34
CA ARG A 966 -14.37 -36.38 15.74
C ARG A 966 -14.57 -35.36 14.65
N HIS A 967 -15.83 -35.08 14.35
CA HIS A 967 -16.22 -34.13 13.28
C HIS A 967 -17.05 -33.03 13.87
N GLY A 968 -16.69 -31.79 13.54
CA GLY A 968 -17.45 -30.58 13.85
C GLY A 968 -17.81 -29.84 12.58
N ALA A 969 -19.07 -29.56 12.36
CA ALA A 969 -19.50 -28.74 11.22
C ALA A 969 -20.26 -27.51 11.72
N GLY A 970 -20.23 -26.44 10.93
CA GLY A 970 -20.93 -25.24 11.34
C GLY A 970 -20.93 -24.13 10.34
N ILE A 971 -21.49 -23.02 10.78
CA ILE A 971 -21.57 -21.76 10.03
C ILE A 971 -20.76 -20.71 10.76
N THR A 972 -20.13 -19.82 10.00
CA THR A 972 -19.48 -18.62 10.49
C THR A 972 -20.20 -17.43 9.86
N PRO A 973 -21.31 -16.97 10.45
CA PRO A 973 -22.11 -15.90 9.87
C PRO A 973 -21.39 -14.56 9.79
N LEU A 974 -20.38 -14.38 10.64
CA LEU A 974 -19.61 -13.14 10.72
C LEU A 974 -18.13 -13.41 10.94
N VAL A 975 -17.32 -12.97 9.99
CA VAL A 975 -15.86 -12.81 10.14
C VAL A 975 -15.51 -11.40 9.68
N PHE A 976 -14.99 -10.60 10.59
CA PHE A 976 -14.56 -9.24 10.30
C PHE A 976 -13.04 -9.17 10.40
N LYS A 977 -12.37 -9.03 9.26
CA LYS A 977 -10.90 -9.03 9.17
C LYS A 977 -10.39 -7.60 9.12
N LEU A 978 -9.69 -7.21 10.15
CA LEU A 978 -9.08 -5.89 10.26
C LEU A 978 -7.55 -6.01 10.31
N PRO A 979 -6.80 -4.98 9.88
CA PRO A 979 -5.34 -4.94 10.05
C PRO A 979 -4.88 -5.06 11.51
N VAL A 980 -5.75 -4.70 12.46
CA VAL A 980 -5.50 -4.72 13.91
C VAL A 980 -5.99 -6.00 14.60
N GLY A 981 -6.63 -6.91 13.87
CA GLY A 981 -7.12 -8.19 14.40
C GLY A 981 -8.44 -8.65 13.80
N ASP A 982 -8.80 -9.88 14.11
CA ASP A 982 -10.01 -10.52 13.59
C ASP A 982 -11.10 -10.60 14.67
N LEU A 983 -12.34 -10.43 14.25
CA LEU A 983 -13.53 -10.77 15.03
C LEU A 983 -14.29 -11.85 14.29
N SER A 984 -14.61 -12.95 14.97
CA SER A 984 -15.38 -14.03 14.37
C SER A 984 -16.44 -14.59 15.31
N ILE A 985 -17.59 -14.90 14.73
CA ILE A 985 -18.70 -15.59 15.40
C ILE A 985 -18.97 -16.85 14.59
N ALA A 986 -18.98 -18.01 15.27
CA ALA A 986 -19.31 -19.26 14.62
C ALA A 986 -20.28 -20.09 15.48
N TRP A 987 -21.20 -20.77 14.81
CA TRP A 987 -22.06 -21.78 15.45
C TRP A 987 -21.67 -23.14 14.92
N ALA A 988 -21.25 -24.03 15.80
CA ALA A 988 -20.68 -25.32 15.47
C ALA A 988 -21.45 -26.47 16.13
N TRP A 989 -21.72 -27.51 15.39
CA TRP A 989 -22.32 -28.74 15.84
C TRP A 989 -21.29 -29.87 15.87
N PRO A 990 -21.16 -30.60 16.99
CA PRO A 990 -20.41 -31.84 17.00
C PRO A 990 -21.24 -32.89 16.24
N LEU A 991 -20.69 -33.48 15.17
CA LEU A 991 -21.38 -34.55 14.43
C LEU A 991 -21.32 -35.89 15.14
N ASP A 992 -20.25 -36.11 15.94
CA ASP A 992 -20.08 -37.28 16.81
C ASP A 992 -20.04 -36.82 18.28
N PRO A 993 -21.16 -36.38 18.87
CA PRO A 993 -21.16 -35.84 20.21
C PRO A 993 -20.75 -36.91 21.22
N GLY A 994 -19.71 -36.61 21.98
CA GLY A 994 -19.32 -37.42 23.14
C GLY A 994 -20.18 -37.08 24.37
N PRO A 995 -19.99 -37.83 25.44
CA PRO A 995 -20.67 -37.53 26.67
C PRO A 995 -20.33 -36.13 27.20
N GLY A 996 -21.36 -35.33 27.47
CA GLY A 996 -21.23 -33.93 27.90
C GLY A 996 -21.15 -32.87 26.76
N ASP A 997 -21.14 -33.31 25.50
CA ASP A 997 -21.24 -32.41 24.37
C ASP A 997 -22.70 -31.99 24.08
N SER A 998 -22.93 -30.73 23.73
CA SER A 998 -24.28 -30.25 23.42
C SER A 998 -24.65 -30.65 21.99
N ARG A 999 -25.77 -31.37 21.81
CA ARG A 999 -26.33 -31.68 20.47
C ARG A 999 -26.90 -30.46 19.78
N LEU A 1000 -27.24 -29.40 20.53
CA LEU A 1000 -27.75 -28.15 19.97
C LEU A 1000 -26.65 -27.31 19.32
N GLY A 1001 -25.38 -27.76 19.44
CA GLY A 1001 -24.23 -27.04 18.98
C GLY A 1001 -23.71 -26.06 20.04
N ARG A 1002 -22.68 -25.33 19.65
CA ARG A 1002 -21.96 -24.39 20.50
C ARG A 1002 -21.62 -23.11 19.75
N LEU A 1003 -21.82 -21.99 20.45
CA LEU A 1003 -21.35 -20.71 19.99
C LEU A 1003 -19.85 -20.60 20.26
N HIS A 1004 -19.11 -20.25 19.21
CA HIS A 1004 -17.70 -19.86 19.28
C HIS A 1004 -17.57 -18.40 18.94
N PHE A 1005 -16.94 -17.67 19.82
CA PHE A 1005 -16.68 -16.24 19.63
C PHE A 1005 -15.20 -15.99 19.87
N ASN A 1006 -14.57 -15.27 18.93
CA ASN A 1006 -13.18 -14.89 19.06
C ASN A 1006 -13.03 -13.43 18.63
N VAL A 1007 -12.37 -12.64 19.47
CA VAL A 1007 -11.99 -11.26 19.18
C VAL A 1007 -10.58 -11.03 19.69
N GLY A 1008 -9.75 -10.45 18.84
CA GLY A 1008 -8.40 -10.03 19.21
C GLY A 1008 -8.09 -8.73 18.48
N LEU A 1009 -8.25 -7.60 19.17
CA LEU A 1009 -7.92 -6.27 18.66
C LEU A 1009 -6.71 -5.74 19.44
N MET A 1010 -5.69 -5.26 18.71
CA MET A 1010 -4.52 -4.63 19.30
C MET A 1010 -4.28 -3.31 18.57
N PHE A 1011 -4.28 -2.22 19.31
CA PHE A 1011 -4.13 -0.84 18.83
C PHE A 1011 -2.74 -0.29 19.13
#